data_8e03b57cb2bcc5ed052bfc61874617fe
#
_entry.id   8e03b57cb2bcc5ed052bfc61874617fe
#
_cell.length_a   1.000
_cell.length_b   1.000
_cell.length_c   1.000
_cell.angle_alpha   90.00
_cell.angle_beta   90.00
_cell.angle_gamma   90.00
#
_symmetry.space_group_name_H-M   'P 1'
#
loop_
_entity.id
_entity.type
_entity.pdbx_description
1 polymer ?
#
loop_
_entity_poly.entity_id
_entity_poly.type
_entity_poly.pdbx_seq_one_letter_code
_entity_poly.pdbx_strand_id
1 'polypeptide(L)'
;MRKVFKKILIGAVKPRIGDFRIFIKLPQAKNRTDKRDKLMKHLVVFTPSGKRGSFEAGTPVLEAAQQLGVDLDSVCGGRGICSKCQITPSFGDFPKHGVTVDQKAVSTWNAIEQRYHEKRGLKPNRRLGCQVKIQGDLVIDVPAESQVHKQVIRKAASSRHIEMDPATKLYYVEVLEPDMHEPKGDLERLKTALSEQWNINALQASLSFVKKLQRILRKGEWRVTVAVNVVPGDGIGRIVNIWPGYYEASIYGLAIDLGSTTIAAHLTDLGSGKVIASSGIMNPQIRFGEDLMSRVSYAMMNTDGADAMTKEVRRAIDKLILELAETADIRQNDILEAVFVCNPVMHHLLLGIDPVELGQAPFALATSGSLYLDAKDVDLSSLLDDARIYLLPCIAGHVGADAAAVALSEEPNKSEELTLIVDVGTNAEILLGNKKRVLACSSPTGPAFEGAQISSGQRAAPGAIERVEIEAKSKEPRFRVIGSELWSDEPGFEESIKKIGVTGICGSGIIEAVAEMRLAGLLDESGLIGSPAATGTKRSKPDGRTYSYELYNTNDASQPPIQVTQGDIRAIQLAKSALYAGAKLLMDEMGVDKVEKVVLAGAFGAHISSKHAMILGMIPDVTLKNVTSAGNAAGTGARIALCNIHARSEIEQIVGKITKVETAVEPKFQEHFVAANAIPHKTDPFTELRKVVQIPNPSFNYLSEKNGKLGRRRRRRA
;
A
#
# COMPACT_ATOMS: atom_id res chain seq x y z
N MET A 1 22.72 10.11 27.39
CA MET A 1 22.46 8.83 26.68
C MET A 1 23.30 8.55 25.42
N ARG A 2 23.90 9.55 24.75
CA ARG A 2 24.80 9.33 23.58
C ARG A 2 26.14 8.63 23.81
N LYS A 3 26.52 8.36 25.06
CA LYS A 3 27.82 7.71 25.41
C LYS A 3 27.74 6.23 25.82
N VAL A 4 26.55 5.65 25.94
CA VAL A 4 26.36 4.25 26.40
C VAL A 4 26.24 3.29 25.19
N PHE A 5 25.78 3.74 24.04
CA PHE A 5 25.59 2.89 22.85
C PHE A 5 26.86 2.48 22.09
N LYS A 6 28.01 3.10 22.40
CA LYS A 6 29.29 2.74 21.75
C LYS A 6 30.03 1.57 22.42
N LYS A 7 29.49 0.98 23.51
CA LYS A 7 30.17 -0.06 24.30
C LYS A 7 29.57 -1.47 24.23
N ILE A 8 28.45 -1.68 23.49
CA ILE A 8 27.77 -2.99 23.44
C ILE A 8 28.10 -3.77 22.17
N LEU A 9 28.81 -3.20 21.19
CA LEU A 9 29.16 -3.87 19.94
C LEU A 9 30.62 -4.42 19.90
N ILE A 10 31.29 -4.54 21.02
CA ILE A 10 32.61 -5.18 21.09
C ILE A 10 32.59 -6.27 22.17
N GLY A 11 32.00 -7.40 21.82
CA GLY A 11 31.93 -8.57 22.68
C GLY A 11 31.64 -9.85 21.91
N ALA A 12 32.33 -10.08 20.77
CA ALA A 12 32.32 -11.38 20.10
C ALA A 12 33.76 -11.91 20.04
N VAL A 13 33.92 -13.02 20.71
CA VAL A 13 35.08 -13.90 20.85
C VAL A 13 35.90 -14.01 19.55
N LYS A 14 37.21 -13.70 19.65
CA LYS A 14 38.23 -14.06 18.65
C LYS A 14 38.68 -15.49 18.84
N PRO A 15 38.66 -16.37 17.84
CA PRO A 15 39.53 -17.54 17.83
C PRO A 15 40.91 -17.14 17.31
N ARG A 16 41.95 -17.59 18.06
CA ARG A 16 43.36 -17.55 17.67
C ARG A 16 43.55 -18.48 16.45
N ILE A 17 44.12 -17.97 15.38
CA ILE A 17 44.74 -18.77 14.32
C ILE A 17 46.16 -18.29 14.15
N GLY A 18 47.06 -19.26 14.19
CA GLY A 18 48.51 -19.06 14.21
C GLY A 18 49.07 -18.64 12.82
N ASP A 19 50.30 -18.13 12.93
CA ASP A 19 51.14 -17.69 11.82
C ASP A 19 51.35 -18.74 10.74
N PHE A 20 51.01 -18.40 9.50
CA PHE A 20 51.63 -18.97 8.31
C PHE A 20 51.93 -17.85 7.32
N ARG A 21 53.19 -17.41 7.28
CA ARG A 21 53.74 -16.55 6.23
C ARG A 21 54.15 -17.44 5.06
N ILE A 22 53.42 -17.34 3.93
CA ILE A 22 53.85 -17.85 2.65
C ILE A 22 54.24 -16.63 1.78
N PHE A 23 55.54 -16.52 1.52
CA PHE A 23 56.10 -15.58 0.52
C PHE A 23 55.79 -16.11 -0.88
N ILE A 24 54.92 -15.45 -1.63
CA ILE A 24 54.80 -15.65 -3.07
C ILE A 24 55.33 -14.36 -3.75
N LYS A 25 56.50 -14.48 -4.42
CA LYS A 25 57.02 -13.46 -5.32
C LYS A 25 56.12 -13.42 -6.56
N LEU A 26 55.47 -12.28 -6.79
CA LEU A 26 54.80 -11.96 -8.05
C LEU A 26 55.80 -11.29 -9.00
N PRO A 27 55.81 -11.63 -10.32
CA PRO A 27 56.65 -10.95 -11.30
C PRO A 27 56.13 -9.54 -11.58
N GLN A 28 57.04 -8.60 -11.68
CA GLN A 28 56.76 -7.22 -12.09
C GLN A 28 56.25 -7.21 -13.55
N ALA A 29 54.96 -6.85 -13.73
CA ALA A 29 54.39 -6.57 -15.03
C ALA A 29 54.66 -5.10 -15.42
N LYS A 30 55.24 -4.94 -16.60
CA LYS A 30 55.56 -3.66 -17.21
C LYS A 30 54.30 -2.78 -17.36
N ASN A 31 54.45 -1.51 -16.98
CA ASN A 31 53.53 -0.41 -17.24
C ASN A 31 53.05 -0.40 -18.70
N ARG A 32 51.81 -0.70 -18.95
CA ARG A 32 51.04 -0.15 -20.06
C ARG A 32 49.96 0.75 -19.43
N THR A 33 50.14 2.06 -19.64
CA THR A 33 49.16 3.09 -19.36
C THR A 33 47.93 2.88 -20.23
N ASP A 34 46.93 2.16 -19.73
CA ASP A 34 45.58 2.16 -20.27
C ASP A 34 44.77 3.12 -19.39
N LYS A 35 44.74 4.39 -19.78
CA LYS A 35 43.83 5.40 -19.26
C LYS A 35 42.42 5.06 -19.76
N ARG A 36 41.73 4.17 -19.09
CA ARG A 36 40.26 4.14 -19.01
C ARG A 36 39.93 4.74 -17.67
N ASP A 37 39.54 6.00 -17.66
CA ASP A 37 38.80 6.61 -16.57
C ASP A 37 37.61 5.71 -16.32
N LYS A 38 37.60 4.96 -15.20
CA LYS A 38 36.42 4.29 -14.69
C LYS A 38 35.44 5.41 -14.29
N LEU A 39 34.55 5.80 -15.21
CA LEU A 39 33.46 6.69 -14.91
C LEU A 39 32.72 6.12 -13.68
N MET A 40 32.62 6.92 -12.61
CA MET A 40 31.91 6.53 -11.40
C MET A 40 30.43 6.39 -11.76
N LYS A 41 29.87 5.24 -11.45
CA LYS A 41 28.42 4.98 -11.61
C LYS A 41 27.70 5.21 -10.29
N HIS A 42 26.58 5.86 -10.37
CA HIS A 42 25.71 6.21 -9.24
C HIS A 42 24.42 5.40 -9.29
N LEU A 43 23.96 4.94 -8.13
CA LEU A 43 22.72 4.24 -8.01
C LEU A 43 21.55 5.24 -8.06
N VAL A 44 20.59 5.00 -8.96
CA VAL A 44 19.37 5.78 -9.06
C VAL A 44 18.17 4.87 -8.79
N VAL A 45 17.33 5.27 -7.85
CA VAL A 45 16.11 4.57 -7.47
C VAL A 45 14.92 5.46 -7.82
N PHE A 46 13.95 4.94 -8.57
CA PHE A 46 12.72 5.64 -8.91
C PHE A 46 11.56 5.15 -8.08
N THR A 47 10.90 6.06 -7.38
CA THR A 47 9.66 5.81 -6.68
C THR A 47 8.50 6.44 -7.47
N PRO A 48 7.33 5.87 -7.45
CA PRO A 48 6.88 4.70 -6.68
C PRO A 48 7.11 3.35 -7.37
N SER A 49 7.81 3.30 -8.50
CA SER A 49 7.98 2.06 -9.26
C SER A 49 8.97 1.06 -8.62
N GLY A 50 9.86 1.55 -7.72
CA GLY A 50 10.93 0.75 -7.14
C GLY A 50 12.06 0.37 -8.13
N LYS A 51 11.96 0.80 -9.41
CA LYS A 51 12.96 0.51 -10.44
C LYS A 51 14.26 1.23 -10.13
N ARG A 52 15.38 0.53 -10.29
CA ARG A 52 16.70 1.07 -9.94
C ARG A 52 17.80 0.56 -10.88
N GLY A 53 18.81 1.37 -11.05
CA GLY A 53 19.98 1.03 -11.87
C GLY A 53 21.15 1.95 -11.59
N SER A 54 22.34 1.59 -12.10
CA SER A 54 23.56 2.38 -11.93
C SER A 54 23.91 3.09 -13.22
N PHE A 55 24.04 4.42 -13.16
CA PHE A 55 24.25 5.31 -14.29
C PHE A 55 25.53 6.14 -14.11
N GLU A 56 26.12 6.56 -15.21
CA GLU A 56 27.31 7.43 -15.21
C GLU A 56 26.94 8.84 -14.78
N ALA A 57 27.86 9.50 -14.08
CA ALA A 57 27.69 10.91 -13.74
C ALA A 57 27.46 11.76 -15.02
N GLY A 58 26.48 12.68 -14.95
CA GLY A 58 26.08 13.53 -16.07
C GLY A 58 24.94 12.98 -16.91
N THR A 59 24.51 11.72 -16.72
CA THR A 59 23.31 11.15 -17.37
C THR A 59 22.08 11.94 -16.97
N PRO A 60 21.19 12.37 -17.90
CA PRO A 60 19.89 12.96 -17.57
C PRO A 60 18.99 11.96 -16.85
N VAL A 61 18.26 12.42 -15.83
CA VAL A 61 17.34 11.55 -15.08
C VAL A 61 16.24 10.95 -15.98
N LEU A 62 15.76 11.71 -16.98
CA LEU A 62 14.80 11.19 -17.95
C LEU A 62 15.35 10.01 -18.75
N GLU A 63 16.62 10.07 -19.17
CA GLU A 63 17.27 8.97 -19.89
C GLU A 63 17.42 7.73 -18.99
N ALA A 64 17.83 7.92 -17.73
CA ALA A 64 17.89 6.83 -16.75
C ALA A 64 16.51 6.20 -16.52
N ALA A 65 15.45 7.02 -16.44
CA ALA A 65 14.07 6.55 -16.31
C ALA A 65 13.64 5.70 -17.52
N GLN A 66 13.96 6.16 -18.73
CA GLN A 66 13.64 5.45 -19.98
C GLN A 66 14.38 4.11 -20.09
N GLN A 67 15.67 4.08 -19.76
CA GLN A 67 16.46 2.83 -19.76
C GLN A 67 15.94 1.78 -18.77
N LEU A 68 15.36 2.22 -17.66
CA LEU A 68 14.75 1.35 -16.65
C LEU A 68 13.26 1.05 -16.93
N GLY A 69 12.68 1.63 -17.98
CA GLY A 69 11.25 1.51 -18.26
C GLY A 69 10.38 2.13 -17.16
N VAL A 70 10.86 3.21 -16.52
CA VAL A 70 10.08 3.98 -15.56
C VAL A 70 9.04 4.82 -16.31
N ASP A 71 7.80 4.81 -15.85
CA ASP A 71 6.72 5.60 -16.43
C ASP A 71 6.90 7.09 -16.13
N LEU A 72 7.67 7.78 -16.97
CA LEU A 72 7.95 9.21 -16.90
C LEU A 72 7.68 9.85 -18.25
N ASP A 73 6.60 10.66 -18.34
CA ASP A 73 6.13 11.27 -19.59
C ASP A 73 7.13 12.30 -20.15
N SER A 74 7.33 12.30 -21.45
CA SER A 74 8.18 13.28 -22.13
C SER A 74 7.79 13.44 -23.61
N VAL A 75 6.90 14.39 -23.91
CA VAL A 75 6.44 14.66 -25.29
C VAL A 75 7.31 15.66 -26.06
N CYS A 76 8.23 16.38 -25.41
CA CYS A 76 9.08 17.37 -26.07
C CYS A 76 10.47 16.86 -26.45
N GLY A 77 10.78 15.59 -26.26
CA GLY A 77 12.10 15.04 -26.57
C GLY A 77 13.24 15.65 -25.75
N GLY A 78 13.01 15.93 -24.48
CA GLY A 78 14.06 16.44 -23.57
C GLY A 78 14.34 17.95 -23.66
N ARG A 79 13.56 18.72 -24.40
CA ARG A 79 13.80 20.17 -24.62
C ARG A 79 13.39 21.08 -23.45
N GLY A 80 12.84 20.54 -22.36
CA GLY A 80 12.46 21.31 -21.16
C GLY A 80 11.27 22.26 -21.34
N ILE A 81 10.38 22.01 -22.31
CA ILE A 81 9.27 22.91 -22.67
C ILE A 81 7.87 22.37 -22.37
N CYS A 82 7.71 21.04 -22.20
CA CYS A 82 6.38 20.41 -22.02
C CYS A 82 6.00 20.22 -20.55
N SER A 83 6.94 20.28 -19.63
CA SER A 83 6.78 19.99 -18.18
C SER A 83 6.26 18.59 -17.83
N LYS A 84 6.17 17.68 -18.77
CA LYS A 84 5.65 16.34 -18.52
C LYS A 84 6.60 15.47 -17.71
N CYS A 85 7.93 15.68 -17.87
CA CYS A 85 8.97 14.94 -17.14
C CYS A 85 9.32 15.55 -15.77
N GLN A 86 8.33 16.10 -15.03
CA GLN A 86 8.60 16.62 -13.69
C GLN A 86 8.91 15.48 -12.73
N ILE A 87 9.94 15.67 -11.92
CA ILE A 87 10.40 14.74 -10.89
C ILE A 87 10.61 15.49 -9.56
N THR A 88 10.62 14.77 -8.45
CA THR A 88 11.04 15.29 -7.16
C THR A 88 12.26 14.51 -6.67
N PRO A 89 13.46 15.09 -6.64
CA PRO A 89 14.59 14.49 -5.94
C PRO A 89 14.27 14.41 -4.43
N SER A 90 14.52 13.25 -3.82
CA SER A 90 14.38 13.05 -2.38
C SER A 90 15.76 13.05 -1.75
N PHE A 91 15.93 13.80 -0.65
CA PHE A 91 17.21 13.98 0.04
C PHE A 91 17.14 13.35 1.43
N GLY A 92 18.28 12.89 1.94
CA GLY A 92 18.41 12.24 3.25
C GLY A 92 19.00 10.84 3.17
N ASP A 93 18.91 10.09 4.25
CA ASP A 93 19.37 8.72 4.36
C ASP A 93 18.25 7.73 4.03
N PHE A 94 18.52 6.83 3.07
CA PHE A 94 17.60 5.78 2.63
C PHE A 94 18.20 4.39 2.90
N PRO A 95 18.09 3.87 4.14
CA PRO A 95 18.76 2.63 4.56
C PRO A 95 18.37 1.42 3.72
N LYS A 96 17.11 1.32 3.29
CA LYS A 96 16.62 0.24 2.42
C LYS A 96 17.36 0.16 1.10
N HIS A 97 17.80 1.29 0.57
CA HIS A 97 18.52 1.36 -0.70
C HIS A 97 20.04 1.41 -0.50
N GLY A 98 20.50 1.61 0.75
CA GLY A 98 21.91 1.74 1.11
C GLY A 98 22.53 3.02 0.58
N VAL A 99 21.74 4.09 0.41
CA VAL A 99 22.20 5.36 -0.15
C VAL A 99 21.88 6.54 0.76
N THR A 100 22.81 7.50 0.79
CA THR A 100 22.61 8.84 1.36
C THR A 100 22.57 9.83 0.20
N VAL A 101 21.49 10.58 0.08
CA VAL A 101 21.28 11.53 -1.02
C VAL A 101 21.43 12.96 -0.48
N ASP A 102 22.42 13.67 -0.94
CA ASP A 102 22.58 15.09 -0.65
C ASP A 102 22.17 15.98 -1.84
N GLN A 103 22.11 17.30 -1.61
CA GLN A 103 21.70 18.24 -2.65
C GLN A 103 22.69 18.30 -3.84
N LYS A 104 23.93 17.85 -3.67
CA LYS A 104 24.95 17.82 -4.72
C LYS A 104 24.79 16.60 -5.63
N ALA A 105 23.97 15.63 -5.25
CA ALA A 105 23.71 14.43 -6.05
C ALA A 105 22.95 14.76 -7.35
N VAL A 106 22.31 15.93 -7.44
CA VAL A 106 21.67 16.45 -8.66
C VAL A 106 22.37 17.71 -9.15
N SER A 107 22.35 17.92 -10.47
CA SER A 107 22.88 19.17 -11.05
C SER A 107 22.10 20.39 -10.54
N THR A 108 22.79 21.54 -10.46
CA THR A 108 22.15 22.83 -10.18
C THR A 108 21.11 23.18 -11.26
N TRP A 109 20.19 24.09 -10.94
CA TRP A 109 19.24 24.63 -11.91
C TRP A 109 19.99 25.20 -13.11
N ASN A 110 19.53 24.87 -14.30
CA ASN A 110 20.06 25.43 -15.53
C ASN A 110 19.15 26.55 -16.09
N ALA A 111 19.61 27.25 -17.09
CA ALA A 111 18.86 28.35 -17.71
C ALA A 111 17.50 27.92 -18.30
N ILE A 112 17.36 26.66 -18.70
CA ILE A 112 16.09 26.10 -19.24
C ILE A 112 15.08 25.91 -18.13
N GLU A 113 15.46 25.33 -16.99
CA GLU A 113 14.61 25.16 -15.83
C GLU A 113 14.18 26.51 -15.25
N GLN A 114 15.15 27.46 -15.15
CA GLN A 114 14.89 28.80 -14.69
C GLN A 114 13.88 29.52 -15.59
N ARG A 115 14.10 29.52 -16.89
CA ARG A 115 13.15 30.10 -17.87
C ARG A 115 11.77 29.44 -17.85
N TYR A 116 11.73 28.12 -17.62
CA TYR A 116 10.46 27.42 -17.48
C TYR A 116 9.73 27.87 -16.22
N HIS A 117 10.42 27.93 -15.09
CA HIS A 117 9.87 28.36 -13.81
C HIS A 117 9.30 29.81 -13.87
N GLU A 118 10.05 30.73 -14.46
CA GLU A 118 9.62 32.12 -14.64
C GLU A 118 8.36 32.27 -15.49
N LYS A 119 8.21 31.42 -16.54
CA LYS A 119 7.08 31.53 -17.48
C LYS A 119 5.82 30.76 -17.08
N ARG A 120 5.97 29.61 -16.40
CA ARG A 120 4.88 28.68 -16.14
C ARG A 120 4.78 28.22 -14.68
N GLY A 121 5.80 28.47 -13.87
CA GLY A 121 5.92 27.99 -12.51
C GLY A 121 6.21 26.48 -12.44
N LEU A 122 7.22 26.10 -11.67
CA LEU A 122 7.38 24.71 -11.20
C LEU A 122 6.86 24.67 -9.76
N LYS A 123 6.13 23.64 -9.39
CA LYS A 123 5.73 23.42 -8.01
C LYS A 123 6.97 23.34 -7.11
N PRO A 124 6.89 23.67 -5.82
CA PRO A 124 8.01 23.54 -4.88
C PRO A 124 8.65 22.14 -4.95
N ASN A 125 9.97 22.09 -4.89
CA ASN A 125 10.79 20.86 -4.96
C ASN A 125 10.72 20.06 -6.27
N ARG A 126 10.01 20.55 -7.29
CA ARG A 126 9.97 19.92 -8.63
C ARG A 126 11.15 20.34 -9.49
N ARG A 127 11.62 19.40 -10.29
CA ARG A 127 12.67 19.61 -11.30
C ARG A 127 12.23 19.01 -12.63
N LEU A 128 12.82 19.41 -13.72
CA LEU A 128 12.59 18.80 -15.04
C LEU A 128 13.55 17.63 -15.25
N GLY A 129 13.08 16.38 -15.23
CA GLY A 129 13.90 15.18 -15.32
C GLY A 129 14.81 15.15 -16.56
N CYS A 130 14.38 15.78 -17.66
CA CYS A 130 15.20 15.91 -18.87
C CYS A 130 16.36 16.92 -18.72
N GLN A 131 16.36 17.77 -17.71
CA GLN A 131 17.38 18.79 -17.47
C GLN A 131 18.28 18.45 -16.28
N VAL A 132 17.76 17.69 -15.32
CA VAL A 132 18.52 17.24 -14.14
C VAL A 132 19.50 16.15 -14.55
N LYS A 133 20.78 16.33 -14.19
CA LYS A 133 21.84 15.36 -14.39
C LYS A 133 22.22 14.68 -13.09
N ILE A 134 22.47 13.38 -13.16
CA ILE A 134 22.93 12.54 -12.05
C ILE A 134 24.36 12.95 -11.68
N GLN A 135 24.61 13.25 -10.41
CA GLN A 135 25.95 13.60 -9.90
C GLN A 135 26.34 12.80 -8.65
N GLY A 136 25.42 12.01 -8.11
CA GLY A 136 25.56 11.15 -6.95
C GLY A 136 24.47 10.09 -6.94
N ASP A 137 24.44 9.28 -5.90
CA ASP A 137 23.33 8.35 -5.69
C ASP A 137 22.02 9.12 -5.47
N LEU A 138 20.92 8.65 -6.05
CA LEU A 138 19.66 9.39 -6.10
C LEU A 138 18.44 8.52 -5.76
N VAL A 139 17.51 9.11 -5.04
CA VAL A 139 16.12 8.65 -4.94
C VAL A 139 15.21 9.69 -5.59
N ILE A 140 14.50 9.29 -6.63
CA ILE A 140 13.68 10.17 -7.47
C ILE A 140 12.22 9.76 -7.36
N ASP A 141 11.36 10.67 -6.93
CA ASP A 141 9.93 10.48 -6.99
C ASP A 141 9.38 10.93 -8.35
N VAL A 142 8.61 10.06 -9.01
CA VAL A 142 7.87 10.36 -10.23
C VAL A 142 6.42 10.64 -9.88
N PRO A 143 6.00 11.92 -9.89
CA PRO A 143 4.64 12.26 -9.51
C PRO A 143 3.62 11.71 -10.48
N ALA A 144 2.39 11.46 -10.00
CA ALA A 144 1.29 10.92 -10.80
C ALA A 144 0.99 11.77 -12.05
N GLU A 145 1.17 13.11 -11.94
CA GLU A 145 0.97 14.02 -13.07
C GLU A 145 2.03 13.89 -14.19
N SER A 146 3.16 13.25 -13.86
CA SER A 146 4.28 13.03 -14.80
C SER A 146 4.31 11.61 -15.35
N GLN A 147 3.33 10.77 -15.00
CA GLN A 147 3.18 9.41 -15.52
C GLN A 147 2.27 9.43 -16.77
N VAL A 148 2.61 8.64 -17.77
CA VAL A 148 1.78 8.45 -18.97
C VAL A 148 0.52 7.64 -18.62
N HIS A 149 0.71 6.60 -17.81
CA HIS A 149 -0.34 5.69 -17.40
C HIS A 149 -0.84 6.05 -16.00
N LYS A 150 -2.03 6.65 -15.90
CA LYS A 150 -2.65 6.90 -14.60
C LYS A 150 -3.01 5.58 -13.93
N GLN A 151 -2.58 5.41 -12.70
CA GLN A 151 -2.89 4.21 -11.92
C GLN A 151 -4.39 4.12 -11.66
N VAL A 152 -4.93 2.90 -11.78
CA VAL A 152 -6.31 2.59 -11.42
C VAL A 152 -6.33 2.15 -9.95
N ILE A 153 -6.92 2.98 -9.08
CA ILE A 153 -7.10 2.64 -7.68
C ILE A 153 -8.38 1.83 -7.55
N ARG A 154 -8.23 0.54 -7.25
CA ARG A 154 -9.31 -0.45 -7.20
C ARG A 154 -9.86 -0.64 -5.78
N LYS A 155 -10.07 0.45 -5.03
CA LYS A 155 -10.69 0.43 -3.71
C LYS A 155 -12.12 0.96 -3.83
N ALA A 156 -13.01 0.19 -4.47
CA ALA A 156 -14.42 0.54 -4.59
C ALA A 156 -15.14 0.43 -3.23
N ALA A 157 -16.17 1.26 -3.04
CA ALA A 157 -17.04 1.14 -1.88
C ALA A 157 -17.87 -0.15 -1.98
N SER A 158 -18.03 -0.85 -0.84
CA SER A 158 -18.93 -2.01 -0.74
C SER A 158 -20.38 -1.59 -0.90
N SER A 159 -21.20 -2.44 -1.51
CA SER A 159 -22.65 -2.30 -1.57
C SER A 159 -23.38 -2.81 -0.31
N ARG A 160 -22.64 -3.22 0.73
CA ARG A 160 -23.22 -3.72 1.99
C ARG A 160 -24.17 -2.69 2.59
N HIS A 161 -25.36 -3.14 2.96
CA HIS A 161 -26.33 -2.33 3.71
C HIS A 161 -25.81 -2.07 5.13
N ILE A 162 -25.83 -0.81 5.56
CA ILE A 162 -25.42 -0.37 6.89
C ILE A 162 -26.66 0.23 7.57
N GLU A 163 -26.93 -0.21 8.78
CA GLU A 163 -27.98 0.41 9.61
C GLU A 163 -27.53 1.84 9.95
N MET A 164 -28.39 2.82 9.61
CA MET A 164 -28.03 4.23 9.69
C MET A 164 -28.34 4.80 11.07
N ASP A 165 -27.29 5.12 11.79
CA ASP A 165 -27.33 5.92 13.02
C ASP A 165 -25.99 6.68 13.18
N PRO A 166 -25.72 7.71 12.32
CA PRO A 166 -24.46 8.41 12.34
C PRO A 166 -24.26 9.21 13.63
N ALA A 167 -22.98 9.39 14.02
CA ALA A 167 -22.64 10.18 15.20
C ALA A 167 -22.95 11.67 15.01
N THR A 168 -22.87 12.18 13.78
CA THR A 168 -23.20 13.58 13.45
C THR A 168 -24.60 13.68 12.88
N LYS A 169 -25.48 14.42 13.59
CA LYS A 169 -26.88 14.63 13.20
C LYS A 169 -27.25 16.09 13.19
N LEU A 170 -28.31 16.44 12.44
CA LEU A 170 -28.89 17.76 12.37
C LEU A 170 -30.09 17.89 13.33
N TYR A 171 -30.13 19.00 14.03
CA TYR A 171 -31.20 19.34 14.95
C TYR A 171 -31.72 20.75 14.65
N TYR A 172 -32.96 20.87 14.24
CA TYR A 172 -33.62 22.17 14.12
C TYR A 172 -34.14 22.58 15.47
N VAL A 173 -33.82 23.81 15.89
CA VAL A 173 -34.24 24.35 17.18
C VAL A 173 -34.70 25.80 17.08
N GLU A 174 -35.64 26.17 17.91
CA GLU A 174 -36.07 27.53 18.16
C GLU A 174 -35.44 28.02 19.48
N VAL A 175 -34.62 29.06 19.39
CA VAL A 175 -33.86 29.61 20.52
C VAL A 175 -34.58 30.83 21.04
N LEU A 176 -34.79 30.92 22.34
CA LEU A 176 -35.41 32.09 22.95
C LEU A 176 -34.56 33.36 22.66
N GLU A 177 -35.22 34.47 22.35
CA GLU A 177 -34.59 35.76 22.20
C GLU A 177 -33.97 36.26 23.51
N PRO A 178 -32.91 37.10 23.45
CA PRO A 178 -32.33 37.69 24.66
C PRO A 178 -33.37 38.55 25.40
N ASP A 179 -33.48 38.33 26.68
CA ASP A 179 -34.35 39.10 27.57
C ASP A 179 -33.45 39.77 28.65
N MET A 180 -33.80 41.01 29.01
CA MET A 180 -33.12 41.76 30.07
C MET A 180 -33.35 41.16 31.47
N HIS A 181 -34.39 40.37 31.65
CA HIS A 181 -34.73 39.72 32.90
C HIS A 181 -34.04 38.36 33.06
N GLU A 182 -33.60 37.72 31.95
CA GLU A 182 -32.83 36.49 31.93
C GLU A 182 -31.49 36.70 31.20
N PRO A 183 -30.43 37.16 31.88
CA PRO A 183 -29.17 37.50 31.27
C PRO A 183 -28.32 36.27 30.94
N LYS A 184 -28.82 35.37 30.07
CA LYS A 184 -28.11 34.22 29.56
C LYS A 184 -27.40 34.56 28.24
N GLY A 185 -26.22 34.01 28.04
CA GLY A 185 -25.51 34.11 26.76
C GLY A 185 -26.20 33.34 25.63
N ASP A 186 -25.88 33.67 24.39
CA ASP A 186 -26.46 32.98 23.20
C ASP A 186 -26.16 31.49 23.16
N LEU A 187 -24.96 31.11 23.63
CA LEU A 187 -24.56 29.68 23.68
C LEU A 187 -25.38 28.93 24.71
N GLU A 188 -25.60 29.48 25.88
CA GLU A 188 -26.38 28.89 26.96
C GLU A 188 -27.85 28.75 26.55
N ARG A 189 -28.44 29.73 25.87
CA ARG A 189 -29.80 29.64 25.32
C ARG A 189 -29.90 28.56 24.25
N LEU A 190 -28.92 28.49 23.34
CA LEU A 190 -28.88 27.42 22.34
C LEU A 190 -28.79 26.04 22.98
N LYS A 191 -27.93 25.87 23.99
CA LYS A 191 -27.83 24.60 24.74
C LYS A 191 -29.10 24.24 25.46
N THR A 192 -29.77 25.23 26.06
CA THR A 192 -31.09 25.03 26.70
C THR A 192 -32.13 24.55 25.67
N ALA A 193 -32.19 25.22 24.50
CA ALA A 193 -33.12 24.83 23.44
C ALA A 193 -32.87 23.41 22.92
N LEU A 194 -31.59 23.02 22.73
CA LEU A 194 -31.23 21.66 22.33
C LEU A 194 -31.58 20.62 23.40
N SER A 195 -31.42 20.96 24.68
CA SER A 195 -31.81 20.10 25.80
C SER A 195 -33.32 19.91 25.87
N GLU A 196 -34.08 20.98 25.81
CA GLU A 196 -35.53 20.94 25.96
C GLU A 196 -36.24 20.31 24.76
N GLN A 197 -35.82 20.63 23.54
CA GLN A 197 -36.48 20.18 22.30
C GLN A 197 -35.99 18.83 21.83
N TRP A 198 -34.74 18.43 22.13
CA TRP A 198 -34.12 17.20 21.61
C TRP A 198 -33.49 16.29 22.67
N ASN A 199 -33.60 16.66 23.96
CA ASN A 199 -33.01 15.91 25.08
C ASN A 199 -31.47 15.73 24.99
N ILE A 200 -30.75 16.74 24.43
CA ILE A 200 -29.30 16.75 24.32
C ILE A 200 -28.73 17.63 25.43
N ASN A 201 -28.27 17.01 26.54
CA ASN A 201 -27.97 17.71 27.76
C ASN A 201 -26.53 18.16 27.94
N ALA A 202 -25.58 17.35 27.50
CA ALA A 202 -24.13 17.62 27.67
C ALA A 202 -23.52 18.09 26.33
N LEU A 203 -23.38 19.41 26.15
CA LEU A 203 -22.87 19.99 24.90
C LEU A 203 -21.61 20.81 25.11
N GLN A 204 -20.63 20.58 24.25
CA GLN A 204 -19.42 21.41 24.14
C GLN A 204 -19.40 22.15 22.80
N ALA A 205 -18.85 23.36 22.81
CA ALA A 205 -18.67 24.18 21.62
C ALA A 205 -17.26 24.81 21.64
N SER A 206 -16.66 24.91 20.48
CA SER A 206 -15.37 25.54 20.29
C SER A 206 -15.50 27.08 20.29
N LEU A 207 -14.38 27.76 20.46
CA LEU A 207 -14.34 29.22 20.30
C LEU A 207 -14.65 29.65 18.86
N SER A 208 -14.23 28.89 17.85
CA SER A 208 -14.55 29.13 16.43
C SER A 208 -16.06 29.11 16.19
N PHE A 209 -16.77 28.16 16.81
CA PHE A 209 -18.23 28.11 16.79
C PHE A 209 -18.86 29.34 17.46
N VAL A 210 -18.44 29.68 18.67
CA VAL A 210 -18.98 30.81 19.43
C VAL A 210 -18.84 32.15 18.68
N LYS A 211 -17.72 32.37 17.99
CA LYS A 211 -17.49 33.57 17.18
C LYS A 211 -18.52 33.81 16.07
N LYS A 212 -19.11 32.73 15.52
CA LYS A 212 -20.13 32.85 14.45
C LYS A 212 -21.57 32.80 14.95
N LEU A 213 -21.79 32.30 16.17
CA LEU A 213 -23.10 31.99 16.72
C LEU A 213 -24.07 33.17 16.72
N GLN A 214 -23.67 34.33 17.28
CA GLN A 214 -24.54 35.50 17.39
C GLN A 214 -25.11 35.95 16.04
N ARG A 215 -24.25 36.03 15.04
CA ARG A 215 -24.64 36.44 13.70
C ARG A 215 -25.63 35.48 13.06
N ILE A 216 -25.43 34.18 13.29
CA ILE A 216 -26.27 33.12 12.69
C ILE A 216 -27.63 33.08 13.37
N LEU A 217 -27.72 33.17 14.70
CA LEU A 217 -28.98 33.22 15.42
C LEU A 217 -29.85 34.40 14.96
N ARG A 218 -29.26 35.59 14.82
CA ARG A 218 -30.01 36.78 14.35
C ARG A 218 -30.43 36.66 12.89
N LYS A 219 -29.54 36.12 12.01
CA LYS A 219 -29.89 35.84 10.61
C LYS A 219 -31.02 34.83 10.46
N GLY A 220 -31.11 33.85 11.37
CA GLY A 220 -32.15 32.83 11.40
C GLY A 220 -33.40 33.26 12.16
N GLU A 221 -33.47 34.51 12.66
CA GLU A 221 -34.57 34.98 13.51
C GLU A 221 -34.84 33.97 14.66
N TRP A 222 -33.73 33.57 15.33
CA TRP A 222 -33.68 32.61 16.44
C TRP A 222 -34.09 31.20 16.11
N ARG A 223 -34.37 30.90 14.85
CA ARG A 223 -34.58 29.53 14.32
C ARG A 223 -33.33 29.08 13.59
N VAL A 224 -32.76 27.97 14.00
CA VAL A 224 -31.48 27.49 13.46
C VAL A 224 -31.45 25.96 13.37
N THR A 225 -30.63 25.46 12.45
CA THR A 225 -30.28 24.05 12.41
C THR A 225 -28.85 23.87 12.89
N VAL A 226 -28.64 22.97 13.83
CA VAL A 226 -27.35 22.70 14.47
C VAL A 226 -26.89 21.29 14.15
N ALA A 227 -25.65 21.14 13.70
CA ALA A 227 -25.02 19.83 13.62
C ALA A 227 -24.34 19.50 14.96
N VAL A 228 -24.70 18.38 15.54
CA VAL A 228 -24.12 17.86 16.77
C VAL A 228 -23.54 16.47 16.51
N ASN A 229 -22.30 16.26 16.92
CA ASN A 229 -21.65 14.95 16.94
C ASN A 229 -21.66 14.41 18.38
N VAL A 230 -22.14 13.20 18.58
CA VAL A 230 -22.21 12.54 19.89
C VAL A 230 -21.11 11.48 19.97
N VAL A 231 -20.35 11.48 21.07
CA VAL A 231 -19.34 10.46 21.35
C VAL A 231 -19.99 9.31 22.15
N PRO A 232 -19.86 8.05 21.74
CA PRO A 232 -20.38 6.91 22.52
C PRO A 232 -19.75 6.84 23.90
N GLY A 233 -20.56 6.54 24.91
CA GLY A 233 -20.12 6.33 26.29
C GLY A 233 -20.06 7.60 27.15
N ASP A 234 -19.61 8.73 26.61
CA ASP A 234 -19.45 9.97 27.40
C ASP A 234 -20.75 10.76 27.54
N GLY A 235 -21.71 10.51 26.64
CA GLY A 235 -22.96 11.29 26.56
C GLY A 235 -22.74 12.78 26.22
N ILE A 236 -21.51 13.15 25.86
CA ILE A 236 -21.12 14.53 25.53
C ILE A 236 -21.27 14.76 24.04
N GLY A 237 -22.12 15.71 23.65
CA GLY A 237 -22.27 16.18 22.28
C GLY A 237 -21.27 17.31 21.98
N ARG A 238 -20.71 17.30 20.77
CA ARG A 238 -19.90 18.40 20.22
C ARG A 238 -20.70 19.14 19.16
N ILE A 239 -20.84 20.46 19.30
CA ILE A 239 -21.47 21.27 18.27
C ILE A 239 -20.43 21.50 17.16
N VAL A 240 -20.75 21.01 15.95
CA VAL A 240 -19.87 21.03 14.79
C VAL A 240 -20.12 22.25 13.90
N ASN A 241 -21.39 22.50 13.57
CA ASN A 241 -21.78 23.62 12.72
C ASN A 241 -23.19 24.11 13.02
N ILE A 242 -23.58 25.28 12.46
CA ILE A 242 -24.89 25.90 12.62
C ILE A 242 -25.27 26.67 11.36
N TRP A 243 -26.53 26.61 10.98
CA TRP A 243 -27.12 27.32 9.86
C TRP A 243 -28.37 28.11 10.29
N PRO A 244 -28.64 29.29 9.69
CA PRO A 244 -29.86 30.02 9.95
C PRO A 244 -31.06 29.31 9.33
N GLY A 245 -32.17 29.22 10.07
CA GLY A 245 -33.40 28.56 9.63
C GLY A 245 -33.29 27.04 9.55
N TYR A 246 -34.23 26.44 8.83
CA TYR A 246 -34.22 25.01 8.51
C TYR A 246 -33.21 24.73 7.39
N TYR A 247 -32.28 23.80 7.64
CA TYR A 247 -31.25 23.44 6.68
C TYR A 247 -31.69 22.20 5.89
N GLU A 248 -32.01 22.39 4.61
CA GLU A 248 -32.56 21.33 3.73
C GLU A 248 -31.50 20.49 3.02
N ALA A 249 -30.26 20.98 2.94
CA ALA A 249 -29.19 20.26 2.24
C ALA A 249 -28.67 19.09 3.08
N SER A 250 -28.13 18.09 2.38
CA SER A 250 -27.44 16.96 3.02
C SER A 250 -26.16 17.40 3.72
N ILE A 251 -25.80 16.65 4.76
CA ILE A 251 -24.47 16.67 5.37
C ILE A 251 -23.72 15.40 5.06
N TYR A 252 -22.42 15.49 5.00
CA TYR A 252 -21.57 14.42 4.51
C TYR A 252 -20.50 14.01 5.53
N GLY A 253 -20.04 12.78 5.38
CA GLY A 253 -18.89 12.26 6.09
C GLY A 253 -17.95 11.51 5.15
N LEU A 254 -16.72 11.37 5.58
CA LEU A 254 -15.66 10.66 4.85
C LEU A 254 -15.28 9.38 5.58
N ALA A 255 -15.21 8.27 4.87
CA ALA A 255 -14.55 7.05 5.31
C ALA A 255 -13.21 6.94 4.57
N ILE A 256 -12.10 7.01 5.29
CA ILE A 256 -10.75 7.10 4.74
C ILE A 256 -9.93 5.88 5.16
N ASP A 257 -9.51 5.10 4.17
CA ASP A 257 -8.56 4.02 4.31
C ASP A 257 -7.16 4.55 3.96
N LEU A 258 -6.39 4.85 5.00
CA LEU A 258 -5.05 5.40 4.90
C LEU A 258 -4.01 4.28 4.84
N GLY A 259 -3.88 3.64 3.69
CA GLY A 259 -2.90 2.60 3.47
C GLY A 259 -1.47 3.13 3.28
N SER A 260 -0.49 2.25 3.45
CA SER A 260 0.92 2.59 3.22
C SER A 260 1.22 2.94 1.76
N THR A 261 0.53 2.31 0.82
CA THR A 261 0.73 2.51 -0.63
C THR A 261 -0.34 3.41 -1.23
N THR A 262 -1.59 3.25 -0.83
CA THR A 262 -2.76 3.91 -1.42
C THR A 262 -3.66 4.46 -0.34
N ILE A 263 -4.06 5.72 -0.48
CA ILE A 263 -5.09 6.37 0.34
C ILE A 263 -6.38 6.33 -0.46
N ALA A 264 -7.44 5.76 0.10
CA ALA A 264 -8.77 5.77 -0.51
C ALA A 264 -9.78 6.45 0.41
N ALA A 265 -10.72 7.18 -0.18
CA ALA A 265 -11.78 7.85 0.56
C ALA A 265 -13.13 7.69 -0.13
N HIS A 266 -14.16 7.52 0.69
CA HIS A 266 -15.56 7.43 0.29
C HIS A 266 -16.33 8.57 0.93
N LEU A 267 -16.85 9.47 0.11
CA LEU A 267 -17.74 10.54 0.54
C LEU A 267 -19.15 9.96 0.66
N THR A 268 -19.71 10.01 1.86
CA THR A 268 -20.99 9.39 2.20
C THR A 268 -21.98 10.44 2.70
N ASP A 269 -23.18 10.43 2.18
CA ASP A 269 -24.31 11.19 2.71
C ASP A 269 -24.74 10.60 4.07
N LEU A 270 -24.69 11.38 5.14
CA LEU A 270 -24.97 10.91 6.50
C LEU A 270 -26.46 10.71 6.78
N GLY A 271 -27.34 11.23 5.94
CA GLY A 271 -28.78 10.98 6.04
C GLY A 271 -29.20 9.64 5.45
N SER A 272 -28.62 9.27 4.30
CA SER A 272 -29.02 8.07 3.54
C SER A 272 -28.01 6.92 3.58
N GLY A 273 -26.78 7.16 4.01
CA GLY A 273 -25.68 6.19 3.94
C GLY A 273 -25.13 5.94 2.53
N LYS A 274 -25.65 6.65 1.53
CA LYS A 274 -25.21 6.50 0.14
C LYS A 274 -23.83 7.08 -0.07
N VAL A 275 -22.95 6.31 -0.70
CA VAL A 275 -21.66 6.82 -1.19
C VAL A 275 -21.91 7.68 -2.41
N ILE A 276 -21.57 8.97 -2.33
CA ILE A 276 -21.81 9.97 -3.38
C ILE A 276 -20.63 10.03 -4.32
N ALA A 277 -19.41 9.96 -3.80
CA ALA A 277 -18.19 9.90 -4.57
C ALA A 277 -17.14 9.02 -3.89
N SER A 278 -16.25 8.45 -4.68
CA SER A 278 -15.09 7.70 -4.20
C SER A 278 -13.87 8.10 -5.01
N SER A 279 -12.78 8.35 -4.36
CA SER A 279 -11.50 8.61 -5.00
C SER A 279 -10.36 7.98 -4.21
N GLY A 280 -9.21 7.88 -4.85
CA GLY A 280 -8.02 7.39 -4.19
C GLY A 280 -6.76 7.94 -4.86
N ILE A 281 -5.73 8.07 -4.06
CA ILE A 281 -4.42 8.57 -4.49
C ILE A 281 -3.32 7.67 -3.97
N MET A 282 -2.17 7.69 -4.64
CA MET A 282 -0.96 7.10 -4.07
C MET A 282 -0.53 7.86 -2.83
N ASN A 283 -0.13 7.12 -1.82
CA ASN A 283 0.44 7.71 -0.62
C ASN A 283 1.82 8.35 -0.95
N PRO A 284 1.98 9.68 -0.86
CA PRO A 284 3.22 10.35 -1.23
C PRO A 284 4.40 9.98 -0.32
N GLN A 285 4.14 9.35 0.83
CA GLN A 285 5.19 8.88 1.72
C GLN A 285 6.00 7.70 1.15
N ILE A 286 5.57 7.07 0.04
CA ILE A 286 6.32 6.00 -0.65
C ILE A 286 7.74 6.46 -1.00
N ARG A 287 7.94 7.75 -1.31
CA ARG A 287 9.27 8.31 -1.59
C ARG A 287 10.25 8.22 -0.41
N PHE A 288 9.76 8.13 0.82
CA PHE A 288 10.57 7.96 2.02
C PHE A 288 10.77 6.49 2.38
N GLY A 289 9.86 5.62 1.93
CA GLY A 289 9.91 4.17 2.11
C GLY A 289 8.67 3.50 1.53
N GLU A 290 8.87 2.43 0.76
CA GLU A 290 7.77 1.69 0.14
C GLU A 290 6.95 0.89 1.17
N ASP A 291 7.62 0.38 2.21
CA ASP A 291 7.01 -0.36 3.32
C ASP A 291 7.12 0.41 4.65
N LEU A 292 6.43 -0.10 5.68
CA LEU A 292 6.34 0.55 6.99
C LEU A 292 7.71 0.67 7.67
N MET A 293 8.50 -0.39 7.66
CA MET A 293 9.80 -0.43 8.33
C MET A 293 10.81 0.51 7.66
N SER A 294 10.71 0.66 6.33
CA SER A 294 11.53 1.64 5.59
C SER A 294 11.20 3.08 6.02
N ARG A 295 9.93 3.40 6.30
CA ARG A 295 9.52 4.73 6.81
C ARG A 295 9.97 4.97 8.23
N VAL A 296 9.85 3.97 9.11
CA VAL A 296 10.39 4.02 10.46
C VAL A 296 11.90 4.25 10.41
N SER A 297 12.62 3.50 9.57
CA SER A 297 14.07 3.67 9.37
C SER A 297 14.41 5.06 8.84
N TYR A 298 13.60 5.62 7.92
CA TYR A 298 13.79 6.99 7.43
C TYR A 298 13.62 8.01 8.57
N ALA A 299 12.60 7.88 9.42
CA ALA A 299 12.41 8.73 10.60
C ALA A 299 13.60 8.63 11.57
N MET A 300 14.11 7.42 11.83
CA MET A 300 15.29 7.22 12.70
C MET A 300 16.55 7.91 12.19
N MET A 301 16.76 7.91 10.88
CA MET A 301 18.01 8.41 10.26
C MET A 301 17.95 9.91 9.94
N ASN A 302 16.77 10.49 9.80
CA ASN A 302 16.57 11.89 9.41
C ASN A 302 15.80 12.64 10.51
N THR A 303 16.39 13.68 11.07
CA THR A 303 15.88 14.41 12.25
C THR A 303 14.45 14.93 12.06
N ASP A 304 14.11 15.42 10.85
CA ASP A 304 12.77 15.93 10.53
C ASP A 304 11.95 14.92 9.69
N GLY A 305 12.37 13.65 9.68
CA GLY A 305 11.80 12.63 8.81
C GLY A 305 10.33 12.34 9.08
N ALA A 306 9.94 12.22 10.35
CA ALA A 306 8.56 12.00 10.77
C ALA A 306 7.68 13.22 10.39
N ASP A 307 8.14 14.44 10.68
CA ASP A 307 7.42 15.67 10.35
C ASP A 307 7.23 15.85 8.83
N ALA A 308 8.24 15.51 8.04
CA ALA A 308 8.14 15.57 6.58
C ALA A 308 7.07 14.60 6.05
N MET A 309 7.04 13.38 6.57
CA MET A 309 6.03 12.37 6.21
C MET A 309 4.62 12.79 6.66
N THR A 310 4.48 13.34 7.87
CA THR A 310 3.22 13.88 8.40
C THR A 310 2.65 14.98 7.50
N LYS A 311 3.46 15.96 7.14
CA LYS A 311 3.05 17.06 6.25
C LYS A 311 2.58 16.56 4.88
N GLU A 312 3.29 15.59 4.31
CA GLU A 312 2.94 15.05 2.99
C GLU A 312 1.63 14.26 3.01
N VAL A 313 1.39 13.44 4.04
CA VAL A 313 0.15 12.65 4.11
C VAL A 313 -1.07 13.55 4.36
N ARG A 314 -0.95 14.55 5.24
CA ARG A 314 -2.04 15.50 5.51
C ARG A 314 -2.40 16.33 4.26
N ARG A 315 -1.40 16.83 3.52
CA ARG A 315 -1.61 17.51 2.23
C ARG A 315 -2.28 16.62 1.18
N ALA A 316 -1.91 15.35 1.16
CA ALA A 316 -2.51 14.39 0.23
C ALA A 316 -3.98 14.14 0.57
N ILE A 317 -4.32 14.03 1.85
CA ILE A 317 -5.70 13.90 2.32
C ILE A 317 -6.50 15.17 2.00
N ASP A 318 -5.98 16.37 2.28
CA ASP A 318 -6.63 17.64 1.93
C ASP A 318 -6.96 17.70 0.41
N LYS A 319 -5.98 17.35 -0.43
CA LYS A 319 -6.21 17.30 -1.88
C LYS A 319 -7.31 16.31 -2.26
N LEU A 320 -7.33 15.13 -1.63
CA LEU A 320 -8.33 14.11 -1.89
C LEU A 320 -9.74 14.55 -1.47
N ILE A 321 -9.86 15.25 -0.34
CA ILE A 321 -11.12 15.83 0.14
C ILE A 321 -11.68 16.86 -0.85
N LEU A 322 -10.82 17.77 -1.32
CA LEU A 322 -11.21 18.78 -2.31
C LEU A 322 -11.66 18.16 -3.63
N GLU A 323 -10.94 17.15 -4.13
CA GLU A 323 -11.28 16.41 -5.34
C GLU A 323 -12.63 15.68 -5.20
N LEU A 324 -12.91 15.09 -4.04
CA LEU A 324 -14.19 14.42 -3.77
C LEU A 324 -15.35 15.43 -3.71
N ALA A 325 -15.16 16.58 -3.05
CA ALA A 325 -16.18 17.62 -2.98
C ALA A 325 -16.51 18.20 -4.37
N GLU A 326 -15.47 18.44 -5.19
CA GLU A 326 -15.64 18.87 -6.59
C GLU A 326 -16.36 17.81 -7.43
N THR A 327 -15.96 16.55 -7.32
CA THR A 327 -16.58 15.44 -8.07
C THR A 327 -18.05 15.26 -7.71
N ALA A 328 -18.40 15.47 -6.45
CA ALA A 328 -19.77 15.33 -5.94
C ALA A 328 -20.61 16.62 -6.10
N ASP A 329 -20.03 17.70 -6.59
CA ASP A 329 -20.65 19.04 -6.68
C ASP A 329 -21.27 19.52 -5.35
N ILE A 330 -20.50 19.36 -4.25
CA ILE A 330 -20.90 19.75 -2.90
C ILE A 330 -19.95 20.81 -2.33
N ARG A 331 -20.43 21.54 -1.32
CA ARG A 331 -19.56 22.43 -0.54
C ARG A 331 -18.73 21.63 0.45
N GLN A 332 -17.41 21.81 0.47
CA GLN A 332 -16.53 21.16 1.44
C GLN A 332 -16.95 21.39 2.91
N ASN A 333 -17.56 22.55 3.20
CA ASN A 333 -18.05 22.89 4.54
C ASN A 333 -19.27 22.06 4.99
N ASP A 334 -19.87 21.27 4.12
CA ASP A 334 -20.94 20.33 4.44
C ASP A 334 -20.40 18.94 4.76
N ILE A 335 -19.08 18.73 4.68
CA ILE A 335 -18.38 17.56 5.18
C ILE A 335 -18.06 17.80 6.65
N LEU A 336 -18.77 17.12 7.54
CA LEU A 336 -18.73 17.42 8.97
C LEU A 336 -17.99 16.38 9.80
N GLU A 337 -17.65 15.25 9.20
CA GLU A 337 -17.00 14.15 9.89
C GLU A 337 -16.09 13.35 8.96
N ALA A 338 -14.96 12.85 9.47
CA ALA A 338 -14.12 11.89 8.78
C ALA A 338 -13.70 10.77 9.73
N VAL A 339 -13.81 9.54 9.25
CA VAL A 339 -13.40 8.31 9.94
C VAL A 339 -12.17 7.75 9.25
N PHE A 340 -11.12 7.50 10.02
CA PHE A 340 -9.85 6.97 9.52
C PHE A 340 -9.60 5.55 9.99
N VAL A 341 -9.17 4.71 9.07
CA VAL A 341 -8.56 3.40 9.33
C VAL A 341 -7.18 3.37 8.74
N CYS A 342 -6.22 2.77 9.43
CA CYS A 342 -4.82 2.76 9.02
C CYS A 342 -4.01 1.77 9.84
N ASN A 343 -2.86 1.38 9.29
CA ASN A 343 -1.87 0.64 10.07
C ASN A 343 -1.19 1.54 11.12
N PRO A 344 -0.50 0.97 12.13
CA PRO A 344 0.07 1.72 13.24
C PRO A 344 1.05 2.82 12.85
N VAL A 345 1.89 2.61 11.84
CA VAL A 345 2.84 3.64 11.38
C VAL A 345 2.11 4.82 10.74
N MET A 346 1.09 4.53 9.92
CA MET A 346 0.25 5.59 9.31
C MET A 346 -0.57 6.33 10.36
N HIS A 347 -1.06 5.63 11.38
CA HIS A 347 -1.74 6.21 12.54
C HIS A 347 -0.85 7.27 13.24
N HIS A 348 0.39 6.90 13.56
CA HIS A 348 1.33 7.82 14.19
C HIS A 348 1.67 9.01 13.30
N LEU A 349 1.98 8.77 12.03
CA LEU A 349 2.34 9.83 11.09
C LEU A 349 1.17 10.77 10.77
N LEU A 350 -0.09 10.29 10.74
CA LEU A 350 -1.26 11.18 10.60
C LEU A 350 -1.39 12.10 11.81
N LEU A 351 -1.17 11.57 13.01
CA LEU A 351 -1.26 12.30 14.27
C LEU A 351 -0.05 13.23 14.52
N GLY A 352 1.02 13.10 13.76
CA GLY A 352 2.28 13.82 14.01
C GLY A 352 3.10 13.20 15.15
N ILE A 353 2.90 11.91 15.41
CA ILE A 353 3.64 11.15 16.42
C ILE A 353 4.83 10.45 15.74
N ASP A 354 6.01 10.48 16.37
CA ASP A 354 7.19 9.78 15.87
C ASP A 354 6.95 8.25 15.90
N PRO A 355 7.06 7.54 14.74
CA PRO A 355 6.79 6.12 14.66
C PRO A 355 7.97 5.22 15.05
N VAL A 356 9.10 5.78 15.51
CA VAL A 356 10.37 5.04 15.73
C VAL A 356 10.22 3.88 16.72
N GLU A 357 9.43 4.04 17.78
CA GLU A 357 9.18 2.97 18.75
C GLU A 357 8.45 1.74 18.15
N LEU A 358 7.75 1.91 17.04
CA LEU A 358 7.13 0.81 16.29
C LEU A 358 8.15 -0.04 15.52
N GLY A 359 9.39 0.43 15.39
CA GLY A 359 10.46 -0.23 14.65
C GLY A 359 11.24 -1.28 15.42
N GLN A 360 11.06 -1.36 16.73
CA GLN A 360 11.81 -2.27 17.60
C GLN A 360 10.94 -2.82 18.72
N ALA A 361 11.23 -4.05 19.16
CA ALA A 361 10.50 -4.65 20.27
C ALA A 361 10.59 -3.76 21.52
N PRO A 362 9.50 -3.53 22.25
CA PRO A 362 8.21 -4.24 22.20
C PRO A 362 7.18 -3.67 21.19
N PHE A 363 7.55 -2.85 20.20
CA PHE A 363 6.70 -2.26 19.17
C PHE A 363 5.57 -1.41 19.77
N ALA A 364 5.96 -0.49 20.65
CA ALA A 364 5.02 0.25 21.46
C ALA A 364 4.25 1.31 20.66
N LEU A 365 2.91 1.28 20.79
CA LEU A 365 2.03 2.36 20.33
C LEU A 365 2.03 3.50 21.34
N ALA A 366 1.94 4.75 20.88
CA ALA A 366 1.66 5.89 21.76
C ALA A 366 0.23 5.82 22.32
N THR A 367 -0.70 5.31 21.53
CA THR A 367 -2.08 5.00 21.95
C THR A 367 -2.64 3.87 21.08
N SER A 368 -3.41 2.98 21.67
CA SER A 368 -4.13 1.91 20.96
C SER A 368 -5.63 2.14 20.90
N GLY A 369 -6.20 2.96 21.79
CA GLY A 369 -7.63 3.28 21.81
C GLY A 369 -8.06 4.14 20.64
N SER A 370 -9.37 4.20 20.39
CA SER A 370 -9.91 5.12 19.41
C SER A 370 -9.71 6.59 19.82
N LEU A 371 -9.63 7.47 18.85
CA LEU A 371 -9.46 8.91 19.09
C LEU A 371 -10.60 9.71 18.46
N TYR A 372 -11.08 10.69 19.22
CA TYR A 372 -12.07 11.68 18.80
C TYR A 372 -11.43 13.07 18.80
N LEU A 373 -11.12 13.58 17.61
CA LEU A 373 -10.38 14.82 17.41
C LEU A 373 -11.21 15.83 16.61
N ASP A 374 -10.73 17.07 16.53
CA ASP A 374 -11.20 18.07 15.58
C ASP A 374 -10.25 18.10 14.36
N ALA A 375 -10.74 18.52 13.19
CA ALA A 375 -9.92 18.55 11.96
C ALA A 375 -8.68 19.43 12.10
N LYS A 376 -8.76 20.50 12.92
CA LYS A 376 -7.62 21.37 13.25
C LYS A 376 -6.50 20.66 14.02
N ASP A 377 -6.82 19.60 14.80
CA ASP A 377 -5.82 18.86 15.60
C ASP A 377 -4.87 18.04 14.71
N VAL A 378 -5.32 17.73 13.48
CA VAL A 378 -4.56 17.02 12.46
C VAL A 378 -4.28 17.84 11.21
N ASP A 379 -4.38 19.18 11.32
CA ASP A 379 -4.11 20.17 10.26
C ASP A 379 -4.78 19.84 8.91
N LEU A 380 -6.02 19.34 8.91
CA LEU A 380 -6.82 19.12 7.70
C LEU A 380 -7.57 20.41 7.32
N SER A 381 -6.90 21.25 6.56
CA SER A 381 -7.37 22.59 6.19
C SER A 381 -8.53 22.62 5.19
N SER A 382 -8.79 21.50 4.52
CA SER A 382 -9.93 21.32 3.60
C SER A 382 -11.27 21.07 4.32
N LEU A 383 -11.25 20.86 5.63
CA LEU A 383 -12.44 20.69 6.47
C LEU A 383 -12.64 21.93 7.36
N LEU A 384 -13.83 22.04 7.95
CA LEU A 384 -14.05 23.01 9.03
C LEU A 384 -13.18 22.66 10.23
N ASP A 385 -12.63 23.66 10.94
CA ASP A 385 -11.83 23.46 12.17
C ASP A 385 -12.51 22.52 13.17
N ASP A 386 -13.83 22.61 13.28
CA ASP A 386 -14.68 21.85 14.20
C ASP A 386 -15.27 20.57 13.58
N ALA A 387 -14.94 20.23 12.32
CA ALA A 387 -15.32 18.94 11.74
C ALA A 387 -14.69 17.80 12.55
N ARG A 388 -15.46 16.73 12.76
CA ARG A 388 -15.05 15.65 13.65
C ARG A 388 -14.17 14.62 12.94
N ILE A 389 -13.13 14.22 13.62
CA ILE A 389 -12.23 13.15 13.17
C ILE A 389 -12.34 11.99 14.17
N TYR A 390 -12.64 10.81 13.65
CA TYR A 390 -12.62 9.57 14.43
C TYR A 390 -11.58 8.62 13.85
N LEU A 391 -10.62 8.21 14.67
CA LEU A 391 -9.69 7.14 14.33
C LEU A 391 -10.11 5.88 15.08
N LEU A 392 -10.25 4.76 14.37
CA LEU A 392 -10.55 3.48 14.97
C LEU A 392 -9.37 3.00 15.86
N PRO A 393 -9.65 2.13 16.85
CA PRO A 393 -8.61 1.61 17.73
C PRO A 393 -7.65 0.69 16.95
N CYS A 394 -6.37 0.70 17.34
CA CYS A 394 -5.38 -0.26 16.87
C CYS A 394 -5.41 -1.52 17.73
N ILE A 395 -5.27 -2.69 17.12
CA ILE A 395 -5.18 -3.97 17.85
C ILE A 395 -3.86 -4.06 18.61
N ALA A 396 -2.75 -3.73 17.94
CA ALA A 396 -1.40 -3.74 18.53
C ALA A 396 -0.38 -3.04 17.63
N GLY A 397 0.91 -2.99 18.03
CA GLY A 397 1.97 -2.24 17.36
C GLY A 397 2.21 -2.53 15.87
N HIS A 398 1.85 -3.71 15.38
CA HIS A 398 1.92 -4.06 13.95
C HIS A 398 0.55 -4.40 13.34
N VAL A 399 -0.52 -4.46 14.14
CA VAL A 399 -1.87 -4.78 13.70
C VAL A 399 -2.76 -3.58 14.00
N GLY A 400 -3.10 -2.83 12.98
CA GLY A 400 -3.65 -1.49 13.10
C GLY A 400 -5.18 -1.40 13.18
N ALA A 401 -5.65 -0.19 13.00
CA ALA A 401 -7.06 0.15 12.90
C ALA A 401 -7.69 -0.35 11.58
N ASP A 402 -6.90 -0.58 10.54
CA ASP A 402 -7.29 -1.25 9.31
C ASP A 402 -7.74 -2.69 9.57
N ALA A 403 -6.94 -3.49 10.31
CA ALA A 403 -7.30 -4.84 10.72
C ALA A 403 -8.52 -4.85 11.68
N ALA A 404 -8.63 -3.86 12.57
CA ALA A 404 -9.81 -3.69 13.40
C ALA A 404 -11.07 -3.43 12.55
N ALA A 405 -10.96 -2.57 11.54
CA ALA A 405 -12.04 -2.29 10.59
C ALA A 405 -12.44 -3.53 9.77
N VAL A 406 -11.46 -4.35 9.37
CA VAL A 406 -11.71 -5.65 8.73
C VAL A 406 -12.48 -6.58 9.66
N ALA A 407 -12.12 -6.63 10.96
CA ALA A 407 -12.86 -7.43 11.95
C ALA A 407 -14.31 -6.93 12.14
N LEU A 408 -14.53 -5.61 12.09
CA LEU A 408 -15.87 -5.00 12.14
C LEU A 408 -16.67 -5.31 10.87
N SER A 409 -16.02 -5.29 9.71
CA SER A 409 -16.66 -5.58 8.41
C SER A 409 -17.03 -7.04 8.26
N GLU A 410 -16.12 -7.96 8.56
CA GLU A 410 -16.30 -9.41 8.28
C GLU A 410 -16.81 -10.23 9.46
N GLU A 411 -16.87 -9.63 10.65
CA GLU A 411 -17.50 -10.16 11.86
C GLU A 411 -17.08 -11.60 12.25
N PRO A 412 -15.76 -11.94 12.24
CA PRO A 412 -15.34 -13.30 12.59
C PRO A 412 -15.77 -13.71 14.01
N ASN A 413 -15.87 -12.74 14.91
CA ASN A 413 -16.34 -12.93 16.29
C ASN A 413 -17.82 -13.29 16.43
N LYS A 414 -18.61 -13.20 15.37
CA LYS A 414 -20.02 -13.61 15.32
C LYS A 414 -20.23 -14.92 14.55
N SER A 415 -19.22 -15.38 13.80
CA SER A 415 -19.29 -16.61 12.98
C SER A 415 -19.19 -17.87 13.84
N GLU A 416 -19.99 -18.87 13.52
CA GLU A 416 -19.80 -20.25 14.04
C GLU A 416 -18.60 -20.92 13.37
N GLU A 417 -18.45 -20.71 12.04
CA GLU A 417 -17.37 -21.27 11.22
C GLU A 417 -16.04 -20.62 11.55
N LEU A 418 -14.98 -21.42 11.62
CA LEU A 418 -13.62 -20.92 11.78
C LEU A 418 -13.19 -20.25 10.48
N THR A 419 -13.14 -18.93 10.51
CA THR A 419 -12.87 -18.08 9.36
C THR A 419 -11.47 -17.51 9.43
N LEU A 420 -10.68 -17.70 8.36
CA LEU A 420 -9.42 -17.03 8.13
C LEU A 420 -9.68 -15.83 7.22
N ILE A 421 -9.36 -14.64 7.68
CA ILE A 421 -9.44 -13.41 6.91
C ILE A 421 -8.01 -12.93 6.62
N VAL A 422 -7.73 -12.65 5.36
CA VAL A 422 -6.40 -12.19 4.92
C VAL A 422 -6.59 -10.91 4.16
N ASP A 423 -6.21 -9.79 4.76
CA ASP A 423 -6.12 -8.50 4.08
C ASP A 423 -4.75 -8.40 3.40
N VAL A 424 -4.76 -8.53 2.07
CA VAL A 424 -3.53 -8.63 1.28
C VAL A 424 -3.09 -7.25 0.80
N GLY A 425 -1.99 -6.76 1.36
CA GLY A 425 -1.34 -5.51 0.97
C GLY A 425 0.19 -5.65 0.98
N THR A 426 0.89 -4.53 1.11
CA THR A 426 2.35 -4.49 1.33
C THR A 426 2.73 -5.18 2.64
N ASN A 427 1.88 -5.09 3.66
CA ASN A 427 1.81 -6.03 4.76
C ASN A 427 0.50 -6.80 4.61
N ALA A 428 0.46 -8.02 5.13
CA ALA A 428 -0.76 -8.78 5.20
C ALA A 428 -1.23 -8.84 6.66
N GLU A 429 -2.39 -8.28 6.92
CA GLU A 429 -3.08 -8.42 8.19
C GLU A 429 -3.94 -9.69 8.14
N ILE A 430 -3.70 -10.58 9.09
CA ILE A 430 -4.33 -11.91 9.11
C ILE A 430 -5.13 -12.04 10.40
N LEU A 431 -6.41 -12.37 10.25
CA LEU A 431 -7.33 -12.66 11.37
C LEU A 431 -7.79 -14.10 11.24
N LEU A 432 -7.77 -14.85 12.33
CA LEU A 432 -8.32 -16.20 12.41
C LEU A 432 -9.25 -16.29 13.60
N GLY A 433 -10.50 -16.65 13.37
CA GLY A 433 -11.41 -16.74 14.50
C GLY A 433 -12.82 -17.22 14.20
N ASN A 434 -13.55 -17.35 15.28
CA ASN A 434 -14.97 -17.55 15.33
C ASN A 434 -15.53 -16.91 16.61
N LYS A 435 -16.80 -17.14 16.94
CA LYS A 435 -17.44 -16.55 18.13
C LYS A 435 -16.75 -16.86 19.46
N LYS A 436 -15.87 -17.86 19.53
CA LYS A 436 -15.18 -18.26 20.76
C LYS A 436 -13.90 -17.47 21.00
N ARG A 437 -13.11 -17.29 19.95
CA ARG A 437 -11.80 -16.63 20.00
C ARG A 437 -11.43 -16.04 18.64
N VAL A 438 -10.80 -14.88 18.65
CA VAL A 438 -10.21 -14.28 17.44
C VAL A 438 -8.75 -13.96 17.71
N LEU A 439 -7.89 -14.39 16.79
CA LEU A 439 -6.46 -14.11 16.77
C LEU A 439 -6.14 -13.18 15.62
N ALA A 440 -5.08 -12.37 15.77
CA ALA A 440 -4.58 -11.51 14.72
C ALA A 440 -3.05 -11.50 14.67
N CYS A 441 -2.49 -11.41 13.47
CA CYS A 441 -1.07 -11.11 13.27
C CYS A 441 -0.88 -10.24 12.03
N SER A 442 0.29 -9.62 11.91
CA SER A 442 0.75 -8.96 10.69
C SER A 442 1.95 -9.71 10.11
N SER A 443 1.97 -9.88 8.81
CA SER A 443 3.02 -10.62 8.11
C SER A 443 3.67 -9.74 7.03
N PRO A 444 5.02 -9.64 6.98
CA PRO A 444 5.71 -8.75 6.04
C PRO A 444 5.78 -9.39 4.64
N THR A 445 4.76 -9.21 3.82
CA THR A 445 4.70 -9.72 2.44
C THR A 445 5.56 -8.93 1.47
N GLY A 446 5.79 -7.66 1.75
CA GLY A 446 6.46 -6.76 0.82
C GLY A 446 5.59 -6.39 -0.39
N PRO A 447 6.09 -5.52 -1.30
CA PRO A 447 5.28 -4.98 -2.38
C PRO A 447 5.24 -5.87 -3.64
N ALA A 448 5.74 -7.12 -3.59
CA ALA A 448 5.81 -8.01 -4.76
C ALA A 448 4.42 -8.33 -5.34
N PHE A 449 3.43 -8.53 -4.48
CA PHE A 449 2.04 -8.75 -4.91
C PHE A 449 1.39 -7.53 -5.57
N GLU A 450 1.92 -6.34 -5.39
CA GLU A 450 1.47 -5.13 -6.08
C GLU A 450 2.18 -4.90 -7.42
N GLY A 451 3.03 -5.86 -7.86
CA GLY A 451 3.85 -5.74 -9.07
C GLY A 451 5.12 -4.91 -8.88
N ALA A 452 5.40 -4.39 -7.70
CA ALA A 452 6.68 -3.80 -7.39
C ALA A 452 7.74 -4.88 -7.12
N GLN A 453 9.02 -4.58 -7.36
CA GLN A 453 10.14 -5.53 -7.26
C GLN A 453 10.08 -6.68 -8.29
N ILE A 454 9.17 -6.64 -9.24
CA ILE A 454 9.07 -7.57 -10.37
C ILE A 454 9.72 -6.92 -11.59
N SER A 455 10.52 -7.67 -12.36
CA SER A 455 11.34 -7.12 -13.45
C SER A 455 10.52 -6.45 -14.54
N SER A 456 9.42 -7.07 -14.99
CA SER A 456 8.43 -6.47 -15.89
C SER A 456 7.20 -5.96 -15.13
N GLY A 457 7.31 -5.77 -13.81
CA GLY A 457 6.20 -5.42 -12.95
C GLY A 457 5.82 -3.94 -13.04
N GLN A 458 4.54 -3.68 -12.87
CA GLN A 458 3.98 -2.34 -12.69
C GLN A 458 2.73 -2.42 -11.81
N ARG A 459 2.30 -1.28 -11.30
CA ARG A 459 1.01 -1.18 -10.61
C ARG A 459 -0.13 -1.23 -11.60
N ALA A 460 -1.35 -1.52 -11.09
CA ALA A 460 -2.56 -1.60 -11.90
C ALA A 460 -2.80 -0.26 -12.65
N ALA A 461 -2.65 -0.29 -13.97
CA ALA A 461 -2.85 0.83 -14.88
C ALA A 461 -3.22 0.30 -16.28
N PRO A 462 -3.85 1.08 -17.14
CA PRO A 462 -4.12 0.67 -18.51
C PRO A 462 -2.86 0.13 -19.20
N GLY A 463 -2.98 -1.00 -19.90
CA GLY A 463 -1.86 -1.70 -20.54
C GLY A 463 -1.13 -2.71 -19.65
N ALA A 464 -1.37 -2.74 -18.33
CA ALA A 464 -0.83 -3.78 -17.46
C ALA A 464 -1.52 -5.13 -17.70
N ILE A 465 -0.75 -6.20 -17.87
CA ILE A 465 -1.27 -7.58 -17.89
C ILE A 465 -1.89 -7.88 -16.53
N GLU A 466 -3.17 -8.19 -16.50
CA GLU A 466 -3.93 -8.47 -15.27
C GLU A 466 -4.40 -9.90 -15.14
N ARG A 467 -4.57 -10.61 -16.27
CA ARG A 467 -4.98 -12.02 -16.34
C ARG A 467 -4.03 -12.77 -17.23
N VAL A 468 -3.70 -14.00 -16.85
CA VAL A 468 -2.80 -14.88 -17.61
C VAL A 468 -3.33 -16.29 -17.59
N GLU A 469 -3.32 -16.93 -18.75
CA GLU A 469 -3.52 -18.37 -18.88
C GLU A 469 -2.40 -18.96 -19.75
N ILE A 470 -1.93 -20.16 -19.44
CA ILE A 470 -0.89 -20.84 -20.21
C ILE A 470 -1.41 -22.23 -20.63
N GLU A 471 -1.49 -22.46 -21.92
CA GLU A 471 -1.92 -23.75 -22.43
C GLU A 471 -0.91 -24.85 -22.07
N ALA A 472 -1.40 -25.92 -21.42
CA ALA A 472 -0.53 -26.95 -20.85
C ALA A 472 0.29 -27.75 -21.86
N LYS A 473 -0.16 -27.87 -23.13
CA LYS A 473 0.53 -28.62 -24.20
C LYS A 473 1.53 -27.77 -24.95
N SER A 474 1.06 -26.67 -25.53
CA SER A 474 1.89 -25.76 -26.36
C SER A 474 2.81 -24.90 -25.52
N LYS A 475 2.47 -24.66 -24.24
CA LYS A 475 3.14 -23.69 -23.36
C LYS A 475 3.07 -22.24 -23.88
N GLU A 476 2.04 -21.94 -24.68
CA GLU A 476 1.80 -20.59 -25.16
C GLU A 476 0.92 -19.84 -24.16
N PRO A 477 1.26 -18.59 -23.81
CA PRO A 477 0.46 -17.76 -22.94
C PRO A 477 -0.61 -17.00 -23.73
N ARG A 478 -1.76 -16.80 -23.12
CA ARG A 478 -2.69 -15.74 -23.46
C ARG A 478 -2.95 -14.87 -22.25
N PHE A 479 -3.22 -13.62 -22.46
CA PHE A 479 -3.39 -12.66 -21.37
C PHE A 479 -4.39 -11.57 -21.72
N ARG A 480 -4.88 -10.90 -20.68
CA ARG A 480 -5.67 -9.66 -20.79
C ARG A 480 -4.93 -8.51 -20.15
N VAL A 481 -5.15 -7.31 -20.67
CA VAL A 481 -4.59 -6.08 -20.10
C VAL A 481 -5.71 -5.18 -19.57
N ILE A 482 -5.39 -4.42 -18.54
CA ILE A 482 -6.30 -3.40 -18.03
C ILE A 482 -6.61 -2.40 -19.14
N GLY A 483 -7.90 -2.19 -19.42
CA GLY A 483 -8.37 -1.29 -20.49
C GLY A 483 -8.76 -2.01 -21.79
N SER A 484 -8.64 -3.36 -21.84
CA SER A 484 -9.22 -4.19 -22.90
C SER A 484 -9.95 -5.39 -22.30
N GLU A 485 -11.11 -5.73 -22.83
CA GLU A 485 -11.85 -6.92 -22.44
C GLU A 485 -11.43 -8.17 -23.22
N LEU A 486 -10.66 -8.00 -24.31
CA LEU A 486 -10.22 -9.07 -25.18
C LEU A 486 -8.97 -9.77 -24.63
N TRP A 487 -8.88 -11.09 -24.90
CA TRP A 487 -7.64 -11.84 -24.69
C TRP A 487 -6.66 -11.60 -25.84
N SER A 488 -5.38 -11.78 -25.59
CA SER A 488 -4.30 -11.51 -26.54
C SER A 488 -4.31 -12.38 -27.79
N ASP A 489 -5.04 -13.50 -27.77
CA ASP A 489 -5.25 -14.42 -28.91
C ASP A 489 -6.58 -14.18 -29.63
N GLU A 490 -7.41 -13.25 -29.16
CA GLU A 490 -8.70 -12.93 -29.79
C GLU A 490 -8.57 -11.91 -30.93
N PRO A 491 -9.37 -12.06 -32.00
CA PRO A 491 -9.41 -11.08 -33.07
C PRO A 491 -9.77 -9.68 -32.59
N GLY A 492 -9.00 -8.67 -32.99
CA GLY A 492 -9.21 -7.27 -32.60
C GLY A 492 -8.46 -6.84 -31.36
N PHE A 493 -7.73 -7.72 -30.69
CA PHE A 493 -6.94 -7.37 -29.50
C PHE A 493 -5.95 -6.24 -29.81
N GLU A 494 -5.13 -6.36 -30.85
CA GLU A 494 -4.12 -5.34 -31.22
C GLU A 494 -4.74 -3.95 -31.47
N GLU A 495 -5.92 -3.89 -32.07
CA GLU A 495 -6.62 -2.61 -32.28
C GLU A 495 -7.17 -2.06 -30.95
N SER A 496 -7.65 -2.93 -30.04
CA SER A 496 -8.18 -2.52 -28.72
C SER A 496 -7.09 -1.90 -27.85
N ILE A 497 -5.85 -2.36 -27.98
CA ILE A 497 -4.72 -1.88 -27.19
C ILE A 497 -3.87 -0.80 -27.89
N LYS A 498 -4.18 -0.41 -29.10
CA LYS A 498 -3.39 0.51 -29.95
C LYS A 498 -3.00 1.82 -29.23
N LYS A 499 -3.87 2.35 -28.38
CA LYS A 499 -3.63 3.58 -27.61
C LYS A 499 -2.94 3.36 -26.26
N ILE A 500 -3.04 2.17 -25.70
CA ILE A 500 -2.58 1.86 -24.34
C ILE A 500 -1.32 0.97 -24.33
N GLY A 501 -1.16 0.10 -25.34
CA GLY A 501 -0.07 -0.86 -25.43
C GLY A 501 -0.11 -1.96 -24.35
N VAL A 502 0.90 -2.84 -24.37
CA VAL A 502 1.18 -3.78 -23.28
C VAL A 502 2.41 -3.28 -22.56
N THR A 503 2.27 -2.83 -21.31
CA THR A 503 3.29 -1.99 -20.64
C THR A 503 4.02 -2.68 -19.49
N GLY A 504 3.46 -3.78 -18.96
CA GLY A 504 4.03 -4.53 -17.86
C GLY A 504 3.03 -5.52 -17.27
N ILE A 505 3.32 -6.04 -16.06
CA ILE A 505 2.49 -7.03 -15.36
C ILE A 505 2.06 -6.42 -14.03
N CYS A 506 0.75 -6.35 -13.75
CA CYS A 506 0.27 -5.92 -12.44
C CYS A 506 0.24 -7.08 -11.43
N GLY A 507 -0.13 -6.78 -10.20
CA GLY A 507 -0.10 -7.75 -9.12
C GLY A 507 -0.95 -9.01 -9.35
N SER A 508 -2.20 -8.87 -9.84
CA SER A 508 -3.03 -10.04 -10.19
C SER A 508 -2.40 -10.84 -11.33
N GLY A 509 -1.87 -10.14 -12.34
CA GLY A 509 -1.21 -10.77 -13.49
C GLY A 509 0.01 -11.60 -13.12
N ILE A 510 0.88 -11.12 -12.21
CA ILE A 510 2.07 -11.90 -11.81
C ILE A 510 1.69 -13.13 -10.98
N ILE A 511 0.68 -13.05 -10.12
CA ILE A 511 0.17 -14.20 -9.37
C ILE A 511 -0.37 -15.25 -10.33
N GLU A 512 -1.22 -14.86 -11.30
CA GLU A 512 -1.75 -15.79 -12.30
C GLU A 512 -0.62 -16.35 -13.16
N ALA A 513 0.31 -15.53 -13.65
CA ALA A 513 1.44 -15.98 -14.45
C ALA A 513 2.27 -17.06 -13.75
N VAL A 514 2.64 -16.84 -12.48
CA VAL A 514 3.43 -17.83 -11.72
C VAL A 514 2.63 -19.11 -11.44
N ALA A 515 1.34 -18.99 -11.11
CA ALA A 515 0.48 -20.14 -10.88
C ALA A 515 0.27 -20.95 -12.17
N GLU A 516 0.00 -20.28 -13.29
CA GLU A 516 -0.15 -20.93 -14.61
C GLU A 516 1.16 -21.55 -15.11
N MET A 517 2.32 -20.91 -14.88
CA MET A 517 3.63 -21.54 -15.13
C MET A 517 3.81 -22.82 -14.33
N ARG A 518 3.33 -22.88 -13.07
CA ARG A 518 3.35 -24.10 -12.25
C ARG A 518 2.44 -25.19 -12.82
N LEU A 519 1.22 -24.82 -13.25
CA LEU A 519 0.25 -25.73 -13.88
C LEU A 519 0.71 -26.25 -15.24
N ALA A 520 1.36 -25.39 -16.01
CA ALA A 520 1.92 -25.76 -17.30
C ALA A 520 3.21 -26.61 -17.18
N GLY A 521 3.74 -26.86 -15.96
CA GLY A 521 5.00 -27.57 -15.75
C GLY A 521 6.25 -26.81 -16.22
N LEU A 522 6.19 -25.50 -16.29
CA LEU A 522 7.31 -24.60 -16.56
C LEU A 522 8.12 -24.31 -15.30
N LEU A 523 7.49 -24.48 -14.12
CA LEU A 523 8.10 -24.38 -12.80
C LEU A 523 8.05 -25.73 -12.08
N ASP A 524 9.14 -26.09 -11.41
CA ASP A 524 9.13 -27.18 -10.44
C ASP A 524 8.58 -26.73 -9.07
N GLU A 525 8.47 -27.65 -8.13
CA GLU A 525 7.98 -27.38 -6.76
C GLU A 525 8.85 -26.37 -6.02
N SER A 526 10.16 -26.35 -6.30
CA SER A 526 11.10 -25.40 -5.69
C SER A 526 11.05 -24.00 -6.32
N GLY A 527 10.23 -23.81 -7.36
CA GLY A 527 10.10 -22.56 -8.10
C GLY A 527 11.21 -22.32 -9.13
N LEU A 528 11.93 -23.34 -9.56
CA LEU A 528 12.90 -23.21 -10.66
C LEU A 528 12.19 -23.21 -12.01
N ILE A 529 12.58 -22.30 -12.89
CA ILE A 529 12.11 -22.24 -14.29
C ILE A 529 12.93 -23.25 -15.11
N GLY A 530 12.25 -24.13 -15.84
CA GLY A 530 12.93 -25.12 -16.69
C GLY A 530 13.59 -24.49 -17.91
N SER A 531 14.69 -25.13 -18.38
CA SER A 531 15.34 -24.76 -19.65
C SER A 531 14.42 -25.02 -20.85
N PRO A 532 14.68 -24.41 -22.03
CA PRO A 532 13.92 -24.70 -23.26
C PRO A 532 13.86 -26.18 -23.61
N ALA A 533 14.94 -26.93 -23.31
CA ALA A 533 14.99 -28.37 -23.55
C ALA A 533 14.14 -29.16 -22.55
N ALA A 534 14.05 -28.70 -21.29
CA ALA A 534 13.28 -29.35 -20.25
C ALA A 534 11.79 -29.06 -20.35
N THR A 535 11.42 -27.85 -20.73
CA THR A 535 10.03 -27.36 -20.84
C THR A 535 9.40 -27.64 -22.21
N GLY A 536 10.21 -27.84 -23.24
CA GLY A 536 9.75 -28.04 -24.62
C GLY A 536 9.26 -26.76 -25.33
N THR A 537 9.49 -25.58 -24.74
CA THR A 537 9.07 -24.31 -25.36
C THR A 537 10.24 -23.35 -25.62
N LYS A 538 10.13 -22.59 -26.71
CA LYS A 538 11.06 -21.51 -27.03
C LYS A 538 10.85 -20.25 -26.19
N ARG A 539 9.72 -20.17 -25.44
CA ARG A 539 9.44 -19.05 -24.56
C ARG A 539 10.27 -19.06 -23.27
N SER A 540 10.78 -20.24 -22.86
CA SER A 540 11.86 -20.30 -21.86
C SER A 540 13.14 -19.77 -22.48
N LYS A 541 13.67 -18.66 -21.95
CA LYS A 541 14.88 -17.98 -22.47
C LYS A 541 16.00 -18.08 -21.45
N PRO A 542 17.26 -18.23 -21.87
CA PRO A 542 18.40 -18.09 -20.97
C PRO A 542 18.46 -16.68 -20.36
N ASP A 543 18.59 -16.62 -19.04
CA ASP A 543 18.75 -15.38 -18.28
C ASP A 543 19.94 -15.54 -17.32
N GLY A 544 21.11 -15.11 -17.72
CA GLY A 544 22.36 -15.29 -16.99
C GLY A 544 22.66 -16.74 -16.66
N ARG A 545 22.48 -17.12 -15.40
CA ARG A 545 22.68 -18.51 -14.90
C ARG A 545 21.38 -19.30 -14.78
N THR A 546 20.26 -18.65 -15.02
CA THR A 546 18.89 -19.14 -14.84
C THR A 546 18.12 -19.01 -16.15
N TYR A 547 16.81 -19.10 -16.05
CA TYR A 547 15.90 -18.92 -17.19
C TYR A 547 14.79 -17.93 -16.82
N SER A 548 14.21 -17.31 -17.85
CA SER A 548 12.99 -16.51 -17.78
C SER A 548 11.92 -17.11 -18.70
N TYR A 549 10.67 -16.76 -18.49
CA TYR A 549 9.56 -17.13 -19.37
C TYR A 549 8.97 -15.86 -20.00
N GLU A 550 8.99 -15.81 -21.35
CA GLU A 550 8.51 -14.69 -22.14
C GLU A 550 6.99 -14.74 -22.32
N LEU A 551 6.27 -13.77 -21.75
CA LEU A 551 4.84 -13.62 -21.90
C LEU A 551 4.47 -12.87 -23.17
N TYR A 552 5.12 -11.75 -23.46
CA TYR A 552 4.82 -10.91 -24.61
C TYR A 552 6.09 -10.26 -25.17
N ASN A 553 6.14 -10.15 -26.51
CA ASN A 553 7.24 -9.51 -27.20
C ASN A 553 6.70 -8.84 -28.47
N THR A 554 6.88 -7.53 -28.60
CA THR A 554 6.49 -6.74 -29.78
C THR A 554 7.41 -6.96 -30.99
N ASN A 555 8.57 -7.61 -30.80
CA ASN A 555 9.69 -7.65 -31.76
C ASN A 555 10.27 -6.26 -32.12
N ASP A 556 9.87 -5.21 -31.39
CA ASP A 556 10.46 -3.87 -31.48
C ASP A 556 11.68 -3.79 -30.56
N ALA A 557 12.86 -3.54 -31.14
CA ALA A 557 14.11 -3.46 -30.39
C ALA A 557 14.14 -2.32 -29.33
N SER A 558 13.20 -1.35 -29.44
CA SER A 558 13.06 -0.26 -28.48
C SER A 558 12.26 -0.63 -27.23
N GLN A 559 11.53 -1.76 -27.26
CA GLN A 559 10.68 -2.22 -26.16
C GLN A 559 11.20 -3.56 -25.65
N PRO A 560 11.61 -3.66 -24.38
CA PRO A 560 12.04 -4.94 -23.82
C PRO A 560 10.85 -5.90 -23.74
N PRO A 561 11.08 -7.21 -23.94
CA PRO A 561 10.02 -8.20 -23.81
C PRO A 561 9.49 -8.23 -22.37
N ILE A 562 8.18 -8.46 -22.24
CA ILE A 562 7.55 -8.69 -20.93
C ILE A 562 7.75 -10.15 -20.57
N GLN A 563 8.43 -10.39 -19.47
CA GLN A 563 8.85 -11.71 -19.06
C GLN A 563 8.76 -11.89 -17.54
N VAL A 564 8.68 -13.14 -17.11
CA VAL A 564 8.80 -13.53 -15.71
C VAL A 564 10.17 -14.16 -15.52
N THR A 565 11.00 -13.57 -14.68
CA THR A 565 12.36 -14.04 -14.39
C THR A 565 12.41 -14.94 -13.17
N GLN A 566 13.54 -15.64 -12.97
CA GLN A 566 13.75 -16.42 -11.74
C GLN A 566 13.75 -15.53 -10.49
N GLY A 567 14.18 -14.27 -10.62
CA GLY A 567 14.12 -13.28 -9.54
C GLY A 567 12.69 -12.95 -9.14
N ASP A 568 11.80 -12.81 -10.12
CA ASP A 568 10.37 -12.55 -9.89
C ASP A 568 9.69 -13.71 -9.17
N ILE A 569 9.96 -14.96 -9.62
CA ILE A 569 9.46 -16.15 -8.93
C ILE A 569 9.90 -16.13 -7.46
N ARG A 570 11.15 -15.77 -7.19
CA ARG A 570 11.68 -15.73 -5.82
C ARG A 570 11.01 -14.64 -4.99
N ALA A 571 10.73 -13.47 -5.56
CA ALA A 571 10.00 -12.40 -4.89
C ALA A 571 8.57 -12.86 -4.49
N ILE A 572 7.85 -13.51 -5.40
CA ILE A 572 6.52 -14.07 -5.13
C ILE A 572 6.59 -15.22 -4.08
N GLN A 573 7.60 -16.08 -4.14
CA GLN A 573 7.79 -17.13 -3.14
C GLN A 573 8.00 -16.56 -1.74
N LEU A 574 8.81 -15.53 -1.59
CA LEU A 574 9.04 -14.89 -0.28
C LEU A 574 7.76 -14.24 0.26
N ALA A 575 7.06 -13.49 -0.59
CA ALA A 575 5.81 -12.83 -0.21
C ALA A 575 4.73 -13.84 0.23
N LYS A 576 4.48 -14.89 -0.56
CA LYS A 576 3.47 -15.90 -0.24
C LYS A 576 3.86 -16.74 0.98
N SER A 577 5.16 -16.96 1.19
CA SER A 577 5.66 -17.71 2.35
C SER A 577 5.45 -16.95 3.65
N ALA A 578 5.65 -15.63 3.63
CA ALA A 578 5.34 -14.78 4.79
C ALA A 578 3.85 -14.84 5.14
N LEU A 579 2.99 -14.74 4.14
CA LEU A 579 1.54 -14.79 4.32
C LEU A 579 1.08 -16.15 4.86
N TYR A 580 1.51 -17.25 4.24
CA TYR A 580 1.16 -18.58 4.68
C TYR A 580 1.67 -18.90 6.09
N ALA A 581 2.91 -18.49 6.40
CA ALA A 581 3.50 -18.66 7.73
C ALA A 581 2.70 -17.95 8.82
N GLY A 582 2.24 -16.73 8.55
CA GLY A 582 1.36 -16.01 9.46
C GLY A 582 0.04 -16.74 9.70
N ALA A 583 -0.63 -17.20 8.63
CA ALA A 583 -1.86 -17.96 8.74
C ALA A 583 -1.65 -19.28 9.52
N LYS A 584 -0.57 -20.01 9.23
CA LYS A 584 -0.24 -21.28 9.90
C LYS A 584 0.09 -21.08 11.37
N LEU A 585 0.79 -20.00 11.70
CA LEU A 585 1.09 -19.63 13.09
C LEU A 585 -0.20 -19.38 13.89
N LEU A 586 -1.18 -18.66 13.32
CA LEU A 586 -2.48 -18.49 13.97
C LEU A 586 -3.25 -19.80 14.09
N MET A 587 -3.15 -20.70 13.12
CA MET A 587 -3.76 -22.04 13.19
C MET A 587 -3.15 -22.87 14.30
N ASP A 588 -1.82 -22.86 14.44
CA ASP A 588 -1.11 -23.54 15.53
C ASP A 588 -1.53 -23.01 16.90
N GLU A 589 -1.61 -21.68 17.05
CA GLU A 589 -2.03 -21.02 18.30
C GLU A 589 -3.52 -21.31 18.63
N MET A 590 -4.34 -21.50 17.59
CA MET A 590 -5.74 -21.92 17.73
C MET A 590 -5.89 -23.42 18.00
N GLY A 591 -4.84 -24.21 17.79
CA GLY A 591 -4.83 -25.67 17.92
C GLY A 591 -5.65 -26.37 16.83
N VAL A 592 -5.60 -25.88 15.59
CA VAL A 592 -6.37 -26.40 14.45
C VAL A 592 -5.50 -26.70 13.25
N ASP A 593 -5.83 -27.75 12.52
CA ASP A 593 -5.14 -28.15 11.28
C ASP A 593 -5.83 -27.62 10.01
N LYS A 594 -7.08 -27.15 10.11
CA LYS A 594 -7.89 -26.70 8.97
C LYS A 594 -8.73 -25.50 9.35
N VAL A 595 -9.02 -24.67 8.36
CA VAL A 595 -10.01 -23.60 8.43
C VAL A 595 -11.23 -23.95 7.59
N GLU A 596 -12.40 -23.44 7.95
CA GLU A 596 -13.66 -23.75 7.26
C GLU A 596 -13.94 -22.79 6.12
N LYS A 597 -13.54 -21.52 6.31
CA LYS A 597 -13.75 -20.44 5.36
C LYS A 597 -12.50 -19.56 5.25
N VAL A 598 -12.23 -19.04 4.06
CA VAL A 598 -11.19 -18.02 3.82
C VAL A 598 -11.83 -16.81 3.16
N VAL A 599 -11.52 -15.63 3.69
CA VAL A 599 -11.93 -14.33 3.12
C VAL A 599 -10.68 -13.58 2.69
N LEU A 600 -10.58 -13.29 1.40
CA LEU A 600 -9.53 -12.43 0.83
C LEU A 600 -10.03 -10.99 0.86
N ALA A 601 -9.38 -10.14 1.65
CA ALA A 601 -9.68 -8.73 1.78
C ALA A 601 -8.60 -7.88 1.13
N GLY A 602 -8.81 -6.56 1.12
CA GLY A 602 -7.92 -5.57 0.51
C GLY A 602 -8.20 -5.33 -0.96
N ALA A 603 -7.74 -4.19 -1.45
CA ALA A 603 -7.90 -3.79 -2.85
C ALA A 603 -7.34 -4.83 -3.83
N PHE A 604 -6.24 -5.45 -3.42
CA PHE A 604 -5.56 -6.49 -4.18
C PHE A 604 -6.26 -7.85 -4.04
N GLY A 605 -6.67 -8.21 -2.81
CA GLY A 605 -7.39 -9.46 -2.53
C GLY A 605 -8.66 -9.65 -3.35
N ALA A 606 -9.34 -8.54 -3.70
CA ALA A 606 -10.54 -8.55 -4.55
C ALA A 606 -10.30 -9.03 -5.99
N HIS A 607 -9.06 -8.97 -6.47
CA HIS A 607 -8.70 -9.30 -7.85
C HIS A 607 -7.88 -10.59 -7.98
N ILE A 608 -7.54 -11.23 -6.87
CA ILE A 608 -6.83 -12.51 -6.87
C ILE A 608 -7.82 -13.63 -7.16
N SER A 609 -7.48 -14.49 -8.10
CA SER A 609 -8.20 -15.75 -8.31
C SER A 609 -7.95 -16.69 -7.14
N SER A 610 -9.01 -17.14 -6.46
CA SER A 610 -8.93 -18.09 -5.33
C SER A 610 -8.19 -19.37 -5.71
N LYS A 611 -8.40 -19.87 -6.93
CA LYS A 611 -7.68 -21.03 -7.49
C LYS A 611 -6.18 -20.78 -7.55
N HIS A 612 -5.76 -19.63 -8.10
CA HIS A 612 -4.35 -19.32 -8.25
C HIS A 612 -3.67 -19.00 -6.91
N ALA A 613 -4.38 -18.37 -5.96
CA ALA A 613 -3.90 -18.18 -4.60
C ALA A 613 -3.58 -19.53 -3.90
N MET A 614 -4.44 -20.55 -4.06
CA MET A 614 -4.20 -21.88 -3.52
C MET A 614 -3.08 -22.62 -4.27
N ILE A 615 -2.99 -22.50 -5.60
CA ILE A 615 -1.91 -23.12 -6.38
C ILE A 615 -0.54 -22.59 -5.95
N LEU A 616 -0.45 -21.31 -5.65
CA LEU A 616 0.78 -20.73 -5.13
C LEU A 616 1.03 -21.13 -3.66
N GLY A 617 0.01 -21.54 -2.92
CA GLY A 617 0.09 -21.72 -1.47
C GLY A 617 0.17 -20.37 -0.74
N MET A 618 -0.64 -19.40 -1.16
CA MET A 618 -0.82 -18.12 -0.43
C MET A 618 -1.75 -18.31 0.76
N ILE A 619 -2.71 -19.22 0.65
CA ILE A 619 -3.73 -19.54 1.66
C ILE A 619 -3.74 -21.03 1.96
N PRO A 620 -4.18 -21.46 3.16
CA PRO A 620 -4.37 -22.86 3.50
C PRO A 620 -5.32 -23.59 2.55
N ASP A 621 -5.18 -24.92 2.48
CA ASP A 621 -6.03 -25.79 1.67
C ASP A 621 -7.46 -25.81 2.20
N VAL A 622 -8.40 -25.34 1.40
CA VAL A 622 -9.84 -25.30 1.70
C VAL A 622 -10.62 -25.53 0.41
N THR A 623 -11.86 -25.99 0.52
CA THR A 623 -12.71 -26.12 -0.67
C THR A 623 -12.88 -24.76 -1.34
N LEU A 624 -12.61 -24.64 -2.66
CA LEU A 624 -12.59 -23.36 -3.39
C LEU A 624 -13.88 -22.52 -3.23
N LYS A 625 -15.05 -23.15 -3.10
CA LYS A 625 -16.33 -22.46 -2.86
C LYS A 625 -16.37 -21.70 -1.52
N ASN A 626 -15.52 -22.08 -0.57
CA ASN A 626 -15.42 -21.46 0.75
C ASN A 626 -14.37 -20.33 0.79
N VAL A 627 -13.75 -20.02 -0.35
CA VAL A 627 -12.88 -18.85 -0.50
C VAL A 627 -13.68 -17.70 -1.12
N THR A 628 -13.87 -16.64 -0.38
CA THR A 628 -14.65 -15.46 -0.79
C THR A 628 -13.78 -14.22 -0.82
N SER A 629 -14.22 -13.18 -1.53
CA SER A 629 -13.56 -11.88 -1.55
C SER A 629 -14.44 -10.84 -0.86
N ALA A 630 -13.86 -10.07 0.05
CA ALA A 630 -14.52 -8.95 0.76
C ALA A 630 -14.22 -7.57 0.13
N GLY A 631 -13.35 -7.51 -0.89
CA GLY A 631 -12.95 -6.22 -1.44
C GLY A 631 -12.21 -5.36 -0.42
N ASN A 632 -12.45 -4.05 -0.43
CA ASN A 632 -11.89 -3.13 0.56
C ASN A 632 -12.64 -3.24 1.91
N ALA A 633 -12.38 -4.32 2.66
CA ALA A 633 -13.01 -4.58 3.96
C ALA A 633 -12.64 -3.49 5.00
N ALA A 634 -11.41 -2.98 4.99
CA ALA A 634 -10.98 -1.89 5.86
C ALA A 634 -11.80 -0.60 5.60
N GLY A 635 -11.94 -0.21 4.33
CA GLY A 635 -12.79 0.93 3.94
C GLY A 635 -14.27 0.69 4.25
N THR A 636 -14.75 -0.55 4.16
CA THR A 636 -16.12 -0.94 4.56
C THR A 636 -16.31 -0.76 6.06
N GLY A 637 -15.37 -1.22 6.89
CA GLY A 637 -15.39 -1.02 8.34
C GLY A 637 -15.36 0.46 8.74
N ALA A 638 -14.55 1.28 8.03
CA ALA A 638 -14.55 2.73 8.21
C ALA A 638 -15.93 3.35 7.92
N ARG A 639 -16.62 2.91 6.85
CA ARG A 639 -17.98 3.36 6.54
C ARG A 639 -19.00 2.90 7.59
N ILE A 640 -18.90 1.68 8.09
CA ILE A 640 -19.76 1.18 9.17
C ILE A 640 -19.60 2.09 10.39
N ALA A 641 -18.37 2.40 10.82
CA ALA A 641 -18.11 3.28 11.96
C ALA A 641 -18.51 4.75 11.71
N LEU A 642 -18.54 5.20 10.44
CA LEU A 642 -19.05 6.52 10.06
C LEU A 642 -20.58 6.59 10.14
N CYS A 643 -21.25 5.58 9.60
CA CYS A 643 -22.71 5.57 9.42
C CYS A 643 -23.47 5.05 10.65
N ASN A 644 -22.78 4.39 11.59
CA ASN A 644 -23.40 3.82 12.77
C ASN A 644 -22.57 4.05 14.03
N ILE A 645 -23.10 4.84 14.96
CA ILE A 645 -22.41 5.19 16.21
C ILE A 645 -22.20 3.96 17.12
N HIS A 646 -23.11 2.99 17.09
CA HIS A 646 -22.99 1.79 17.92
C HIS A 646 -21.83 0.89 17.48
N ALA A 647 -21.49 0.92 16.19
CA ALA A 647 -20.33 0.23 15.66
C ALA A 647 -19.00 0.72 16.27
N ARG A 648 -18.95 1.96 16.76
CA ARG A 648 -17.77 2.49 17.47
C ARG A 648 -17.57 1.84 18.82
N SER A 649 -18.65 1.60 19.55
CA SER A 649 -18.58 0.84 20.81
C SER A 649 -18.34 -0.65 20.57
N GLU A 650 -18.88 -1.19 19.49
CA GLU A 650 -18.67 -2.58 19.10
C GLU A 650 -17.21 -2.85 18.76
N ILE A 651 -16.56 -1.98 17.98
CA ILE A 651 -15.16 -2.19 17.58
C ILE A 651 -14.21 -2.14 18.78
N GLU A 652 -14.45 -1.29 19.78
CA GLU A 652 -13.68 -1.27 21.02
C GLU A 652 -13.78 -2.61 21.75
N GLN A 653 -14.98 -3.20 21.79
CA GLN A 653 -15.19 -4.52 22.41
C GLN A 653 -14.54 -5.65 21.60
N ILE A 654 -14.58 -5.58 20.27
CA ILE A 654 -13.96 -6.57 19.39
C ILE A 654 -12.44 -6.53 19.60
N VAL A 655 -11.83 -5.36 19.51
CA VAL A 655 -10.39 -5.17 19.66
C VAL A 655 -9.90 -5.66 21.03
N GLY A 656 -10.65 -5.37 22.10
CA GLY A 656 -10.34 -5.86 23.45
C GLY A 656 -10.36 -7.38 23.62
N LYS A 657 -10.99 -8.12 22.69
CA LYS A 657 -11.05 -9.59 22.69
C LYS A 657 -10.11 -10.26 21.69
N ILE A 658 -9.54 -9.51 20.76
CA ILE A 658 -8.58 -10.06 19.79
C ILE A 658 -7.23 -10.29 20.48
N THR A 659 -6.73 -11.51 20.38
CA THR A 659 -5.37 -11.85 20.84
C THR A 659 -4.39 -11.68 19.70
N LYS A 660 -3.42 -10.78 19.85
CA LYS A 660 -2.32 -10.64 18.88
C LYS A 660 -1.29 -11.73 19.04
N VAL A 661 -0.80 -12.27 17.92
CA VAL A 661 0.37 -13.13 17.82
C VAL A 661 1.49 -12.37 17.13
N GLU A 662 2.67 -12.25 17.77
CA GLU A 662 3.79 -11.47 17.22
C GLU A 662 4.68 -12.32 16.34
N THR A 663 4.54 -12.19 15.03
CA THR A 663 5.31 -12.98 14.04
C THR A 663 6.82 -12.74 14.11
N ALA A 664 7.26 -11.57 14.55
CA ALA A 664 8.68 -11.19 14.59
C ALA A 664 9.49 -11.96 15.65
N VAL A 665 8.85 -12.50 16.69
CA VAL A 665 9.52 -13.17 17.81
C VAL A 665 9.16 -14.66 17.93
N GLU A 666 8.19 -15.14 17.13
CA GLU A 666 7.75 -16.54 17.18
C GLU A 666 8.69 -17.48 16.38
N PRO A 667 9.39 -18.43 17.03
CA PRO A 667 10.33 -19.33 16.35
C PRO A 667 9.68 -20.15 15.25
N LYS A 668 8.42 -20.60 15.44
CA LYS A 668 7.67 -21.39 14.46
C LYS A 668 7.38 -20.64 13.18
N PHE A 669 7.34 -19.31 13.21
CA PHE A 669 7.14 -18.51 12.01
C PHE A 669 8.21 -18.80 10.96
N GLN A 670 9.50 -18.88 11.37
CA GLN A 670 10.59 -19.17 10.46
C GLN A 670 10.51 -20.59 9.89
N GLU A 671 10.06 -21.55 10.67
CA GLU A 671 9.86 -22.95 10.21
C GLU A 671 8.76 -23.02 9.14
N HIS A 672 7.60 -22.41 9.42
CA HIS A 672 6.50 -22.33 8.47
C HIS A 672 6.89 -21.55 7.21
N PHE A 673 7.63 -20.46 7.35
CA PHE A 673 8.12 -19.66 6.23
C PHE A 673 9.00 -20.49 5.28
N VAL A 674 9.93 -21.28 5.81
CA VAL A 674 10.80 -22.16 4.99
C VAL A 674 10.00 -23.26 4.31
N ALA A 675 9.07 -23.90 5.00
CA ALA A 675 8.21 -24.93 4.42
C ALA A 675 7.31 -24.38 3.31
N ALA A 676 6.80 -23.16 3.51
CA ALA A 676 5.96 -22.48 2.54
C ALA A 676 6.70 -21.96 1.31
N ASN A 677 8.03 -22.02 1.19
CA ASN A 677 8.72 -21.61 -0.04
C ASN A 677 8.44 -22.50 -1.25
N ALA A 678 8.09 -23.77 -1.03
CA ALA A 678 7.66 -24.65 -2.11
C ALA A 678 6.29 -24.23 -2.68
N ILE A 679 5.98 -24.57 -3.92
CA ILE A 679 4.74 -24.23 -4.62
C ILE A 679 3.91 -25.49 -4.91
N PRO A 680 2.76 -25.71 -4.23
CA PRO A 680 2.14 -24.83 -3.23
C PRO A 680 2.86 -24.82 -1.87
N HIS A 681 3.27 -25.99 -1.33
CA HIS A 681 3.88 -26.13 -0.01
C HIS A 681 4.69 -27.42 0.07
N LYS A 682 5.74 -27.43 0.91
CA LYS A 682 6.66 -28.58 1.01
C LYS A 682 6.02 -29.78 1.71
N THR A 683 5.23 -29.57 2.73
CA THR A 683 4.68 -30.62 3.61
C THR A 683 3.16 -30.69 3.60
N ASP A 684 2.45 -29.57 3.50
CA ASP A 684 0.99 -29.56 3.51
C ASP A 684 0.45 -30.13 2.19
N PRO A 685 -0.46 -31.12 2.22
CA PRO A 685 -0.76 -31.95 1.06
C PRO A 685 -1.66 -31.29 0.00
N PHE A 686 -2.38 -30.22 0.34
CA PHE A 686 -3.32 -29.51 -0.53
C PHE A 686 -4.32 -30.46 -1.20
N THR A 687 -5.02 -31.27 -0.39
CA THR A 687 -5.92 -32.33 -0.83
C THR A 687 -7.18 -31.79 -1.52
N GLU A 688 -7.74 -30.66 -1.05
CA GLU A 688 -8.92 -30.05 -1.67
C GLU A 688 -8.56 -29.44 -3.04
N LEU A 689 -7.42 -28.76 -3.13
CA LEU A 689 -6.92 -28.23 -4.38
C LEU A 689 -6.68 -29.34 -5.42
N ARG A 690 -6.08 -30.49 -5.01
CA ARG A 690 -5.78 -31.62 -5.91
C ARG A 690 -7.01 -32.34 -6.44
N LYS A 691 -8.20 -32.14 -5.84
CA LYS A 691 -9.47 -32.63 -6.41
C LYS A 691 -9.91 -31.89 -7.66
N VAL A 692 -9.50 -30.63 -7.81
CA VAL A 692 -9.94 -29.73 -8.88
C VAL A 692 -8.83 -29.39 -9.89
N VAL A 693 -7.56 -29.59 -9.53
CA VAL A 693 -6.40 -29.24 -10.39
C VAL A 693 -5.35 -30.36 -10.34
N GLN A 694 -4.83 -30.72 -11.50
CA GLN A 694 -3.62 -31.55 -11.59
C GLN A 694 -2.39 -30.64 -11.62
N ILE A 695 -1.53 -30.72 -10.61
CA ILE A 695 -0.29 -29.96 -10.54
C ILE A 695 0.84 -30.89 -11.02
N PRO A 696 1.49 -30.61 -12.17
CA PRO A 696 2.65 -31.39 -12.65
C PRO A 696 3.81 -31.31 -11.66
N ASN A 697 4.66 -32.30 -11.62
CA ASN A 697 5.82 -32.34 -10.74
C ASN A 697 7.13 -32.50 -11.51
N PRO A 698 7.52 -31.59 -12.40
CA PRO A 698 8.82 -31.62 -13.05
C PRO A 698 9.93 -31.38 -12.01
N SER A 699 11.13 -31.85 -12.30
CA SER A 699 12.33 -31.56 -11.50
C SER A 699 13.41 -30.99 -12.43
N PHE A 700 13.89 -29.79 -12.12
CA PHE A 700 14.92 -29.13 -12.90
C PHE A 700 16.25 -29.07 -12.12
N ASN A 701 17.36 -29.37 -12.81
CA ASN A 701 18.68 -29.32 -12.20
C ASN A 701 19.73 -28.69 -13.15
N TYR A 702 20.03 -27.39 -12.91
CA TYR A 702 20.97 -26.63 -13.72
C TYR A 702 22.43 -27.13 -13.63
N LEU A 703 22.81 -27.84 -12.54
CA LEU A 703 24.17 -28.35 -12.35
C LEU A 703 24.47 -29.55 -13.23
N SER A 704 23.48 -30.42 -13.49
CA SER A 704 23.64 -31.60 -14.37
C SER A 704 23.77 -31.20 -15.83
N GLU A 705 23.11 -30.16 -16.29
CA GLU A 705 23.19 -29.68 -17.67
C GLU A 705 24.57 -29.08 -18.02
N LYS A 706 25.26 -28.44 -17.08
CA LYS A 706 26.63 -27.94 -17.25
C LYS A 706 27.65 -29.04 -17.30
N ASN A 707 27.50 -30.09 -16.47
CA ASN A 707 28.42 -31.21 -16.47
C ASN A 707 28.27 -32.07 -17.74
N GLY A 708 27.08 -32.20 -18.32
CA GLY A 708 26.85 -32.81 -19.60
C GLY A 708 27.54 -32.12 -20.78
N LYS A 709 27.60 -30.74 -20.75
CA LYS A 709 28.33 -29.97 -21.78
C LYS A 709 29.83 -30.03 -21.60
N LEU A 710 30.35 -30.12 -20.40
CA LEU A 710 31.78 -30.32 -20.11
C LEU A 710 32.27 -31.74 -20.49
N GLY A 711 31.45 -32.74 -20.20
CA GLY A 711 31.73 -34.15 -20.59
C GLY A 711 31.71 -34.36 -22.10
N ARG A 712 30.80 -33.71 -22.85
CA ARG A 712 30.80 -33.72 -24.33
C ARG A 712 31.97 -32.97 -24.98
N ARG A 713 32.46 -31.85 -24.37
CA ARG A 713 33.65 -31.16 -24.82
C ARG A 713 34.94 -31.94 -24.57
N ARG A 714 35.04 -32.72 -23.48
CA ARG A 714 36.18 -33.61 -23.22
C ARG A 714 36.20 -34.83 -24.17
N ARG A 715 35.03 -35.41 -24.53
CA ARG A 715 34.94 -36.53 -25.52
C ARG A 715 35.15 -36.08 -26.99
N ARG A 716 35.11 -34.79 -27.32
CA ARG A 716 35.43 -34.29 -28.66
C ARG A 716 36.89 -33.79 -28.79
N ARG A 717 37.68 -33.83 -27.72
CA ARG A 717 39.11 -33.48 -27.69
C ARG A 717 40.00 -34.66 -27.32
N ALA A 718 39.46 -35.86 -27.13
CA ALA A 718 40.11 -37.17 -27.12
C ALA A 718 39.66 -37.89 -28.41
#